data_d69484ff9e5885c70288b86db1db9774
#
_entry.id   d69484ff9e5885c70288b86db1db9774
#
_cell.length_a   1.000
_cell.length_b   1.000
_cell.length_c   1.000
_cell.angle_alpha   90.00
_cell.angle_beta   90.00
_cell.angle_gamma   90.00
#
_symmetry.space_group_name_H-M   'P 1'
#
loop_
_entity.id
_entity.type
_entity.pdbx_description
1 polymer ?
#
loop_
_entity_poly.entity_id
_entity_poly.type
_entity_poly.pdbx_seq_one_letter_code
_entity_poly.pdbx_strand_id
1 'polypeptide(L)'
;MPGLLNSILRAGCLALILILQAICSAAQSRAAYLQAGDACLIKQDPFCAISYYRQALDYGESPSTYFRLAKADKALYNYAESYMWIQKATPLCAGCEEREEIWRMAADLSKRMGNFSAAFAAIDSLKIFYPEKKEELERLRQYYDTALQQSQDSLSLDVILISGDINSAYSDFAPAIVGDSILYYSSLRYQIKDKNNSIATSRIASASINNLPKTTSVLLPETINQPSFNDANASVSPDGKVMVFTRCLYNDEGKLICGLYESTNNNGRWSEGKRLTDVINTTKGTTTQPCITTNKSEGYLLFFSSNRPGGEGGMDIWWTRRGPNSGWEKPVNAGKNINSAADEWSPFYDAVQSSLYFSTERDSGFGGLDLYKCLWSLQQSGPAEHLKKPYNSGYNDLYFSSGYSDPPIRLLVSNRPPAARLNGSSCCYDIFLIRPSTLVADSTLTSTQDSGLLAGRPASLYDNPPTKEAFSALNDIEQINVLNTILPIRLYFDNDQPDPKTMSAKTEKIYDELTLQYLNREADYVQQQRSPEMSTLISAFFNDSVRSNLSRLETFSNLLEAMLQRYSGRVKITITGTASPLAESRYNVILSNRRIVSLENYWKTRLGGRLKEALDKNTLLLEFIPAGEEKSAANVSDDLRDLSKSVYSREAALERRIELTSIDLIP
;
A
#
# COMPACT_ATOMS: atom_id res chain seq x y z
N MET A 1 53.32 -47.15 3.14
CA MET A 1 51.84 -46.90 3.29
C MET A 1 51.44 -46.06 4.53
N PRO A 2 52.16 -45.94 5.67
CA PRO A 2 51.73 -45.07 6.79
C PRO A 2 51.83 -43.55 6.52
N GLY A 3 52.73 -43.09 5.61
CA GLY A 3 52.90 -41.67 5.35
C GLY A 3 51.77 -41.03 4.49
N LEU A 4 51.18 -41.81 3.60
CA LEU A 4 50.07 -41.33 2.73
C LEU A 4 48.76 -41.15 3.50
N LEU A 5 48.52 -42.03 4.46
CA LEU A 5 47.32 -42.00 5.32
C LEU A 5 47.34 -40.77 6.26
N ASN A 6 48.52 -40.44 6.78
CA ASN A 6 48.74 -39.25 7.66
C ASN A 6 48.62 -37.93 6.90
N SER A 7 48.99 -37.88 5.60
CA SER A 7 48.84 -36.66 4.79
C SER A 7 47.38 -36.43 4.38
N ILE A 8 46.60 -37.48 4.10
CA ILE A 8 45.17 -37.40 3.78
C ILE A 8 44.38 -36.99 5.04
N LEU A 9 44.70 -37.54 6.22
CA LEU A 9 44.08 -37.13 7.46
C LEU A 9 44.35 -35.66 7.83
N ARG A 10 45.60 -35.19 7.64
CA ARG A 10 45.94 -33.79 7.88
C ARG A 10 45.27 -32.84 6.90
N ALA A 11 45.18 -33.19 5.60
CA ALA A 11 44.45 -32.40 4.62
C ALA A 11 42.96 -32.35 4.91
N GLY A 12 42.35 -33.44 5.34
CA GLY A 12 40.94 -33.49 5.78
C GLY A 12 40.66 -32.63 7.02
N CYS A 13 41.54 -32.71 8.04
CA CYS A 13 41.43 -31.83 9.21
C CYS A 13 41.58 -30.35 8.88
N LEU A 14 42.53 -29.99 7.98
CA LEU A 14 42.71 -28.62 7.57
C LEU A 14 41.49 -28.06 6.78
N ALA A 15 40.93 -28.88 5.88
CA ALA A 15 39.72 -28.54 5.17
C ALA A 15 38.54 -28.33 6.11
N LEU A 16 38.38 -29.21 7.12
CA LEU A 16 37.33 -29.10 8.14
C LEU A 16 37.46 -27.83 8.98
N ILE A 17 38.69 -27.45 9.35
CA ILE A 17 38.97 -26.23 10.10
C ILE A 17 38.66 -24.98 9.26
N LEU A 18 39.04 -24.97 7.98
CA LEU A 18 38.73 -23.88 7.07
C LEU A 18 37.21 -23.72 6.82
N ILE A 19 36.48 -24.82 6.70
CA ILE A 19 35.02 -24.81 6.58
C ILE A 19 34.39 -24.28 7.87
N LEU A 20 34.85 -24.72 9.05
CA LEU A 20 34.38 -24.22 10.33
C LEU A 20 34.66 -22.72 10.53
N GLN A 21 35.82 -22.25 10.10
CA GLN A 21 36.15 -20.82 10.15
C GLN A 21 35.29 -19.99 9.19
N ALA A 22 35.01 -20.48 7.98
CA ALA A 22 34.12 -19.82 7.03
C ALA A 22 32.69 -19.74 7.54
N ILE A 23 32.18 -20.82 8.12
CA ILE A 23 30.83 -20.85 8.74
C ILE A 23 30.75 -19.88 9.93
N CYS A 24 31.79 -19.82 10.78
CA CYS A 24 31.84 -18.91 11.91
C CYS A 24 31.87 -17.44 11.47
N SER A 25 32.66 -17.14 10.43
CA SER A 25 32.74 -15.78 9.84
C SER A 25 31.42 -15.36 9.21
N ALA A 26 30.75 -16.23 8.47
CA ALA A 26 29.45 -15.99 7.89
C ALA A 26 28.36 -15.75 8.96
N ALA A 27 28.36 -16.55 10.02
CA ALA A 27 27.44 -16.38 11.14
C ALA A 27 27.63 -15.04 11.86
N GLN A 28 28.88 -14.62 12.08
CA GLN A 28 29.19 -13.31 12.69
C GLN A 28 28.72 -12.15 11.78
N SER A 29 28.92 -12.24 10.47
CA SER A 29 28.49 -11.22 9.53
C SER A 29 26.97 -11.12 9.46
N ARG A 30 26.25 -12.28 9.43
CA ARG A 30 24.80 -12.30 9.50
C ARG A 30 24.27 -11.65 10.78
N ALA A 31 24.83 -11.98 11.95
CA ALA A 31 24.44 -11.39 13.23
C ALA A 31 24.62 -9.86 13.24
N ALA A 32 25.71 -9.35 12.66
CA ALA A 32 25.96 -7.91 12.57
C ALA A 32 24.90 -7.19 11.72
N TYR A 33 24.50 -7.77 10.57
CA TYR A 33 23.43 -7.20 9.74
C TYR A 33 22.06 -7.25 10.43
N LEU A 34 21.74 -8.34 11.13
CA LEU A 34 20.52 -8.42 11.92
C LEU A 34 20.48 -7.35 13.01
N GLN A 35 21.57 -7.15 13.74
CA GLN A 35 21.68 -6.14 14.77
C GLN A 35 21.57 -4.71 14.19
N ALA A 36 22.18 -4.44 13.03
CA ALA A 36 22.05 -3.16 12.34
C ALA A 36 20.58 -2.90 11.91
N GLY A 37 19.91 -3.91 11.38
CA GLY A 37 18.49 -3.83 11.04
C GLY A 37 17.59 -3.61 12.26
N ASP A 38 17.85 -4.32 13.37
CA ASP A 38 17.12 -4.12 14.63
C ASP A 38 17.31 -2.67 15.16
N ALA A 39 18.50 -2.10 15.03
CA ALA A 39 18.77 -0.70 15.38
C ALA A 39 18.00 0.30 14.50
N CYS A 40 17.77 -0.03 13.22
CA CYS A 40 16.91 0.77 12.35
C CYS A 40 15.45 0.72 12.80
N LEU A 41 14.91 -0.46 13.16
CA LEU A 41 13.54 -0.57 13.67
C LEU A 41 13.34 0.20 14.97
N ILE A 42 14.31 0.22 15.87
CA ILE A 42 14.27 1.03 17.10
C ILE A 42 14.15 2.52 16.76
N LYS A 43 14.78 2.96 15.65
CA LYS A 43 14.67 4.34 15.13
C LYS A 43 13.40 4.56 14.28
N GLN A 44 12.50 3.59 14.23
CA GLN A 44 11.29 3.63 13.40
C GLN A 44 11.58 3.78 11.89
N ASP A 45 12.68 3.22 11.41
CA ASP A 45 13.05 3.18 10.00
C ASP A 45 13.01 1.73 9.46
N PRO A 46 11.82 1.22 9.08
CA PRO A 46 11.68 -0.12 8.53
C PRO A 46 12.33 -0.29 7.17
N PHE A 47 12.49 0.75 6.35
CA PHE A 47 13.19 0.66 5.06
C PHE A 47 14.68 0.36 5.26
N CYS A 48 15.31 1.08 6.18
CA CYS A 48 16.67 0.80 6.61
C CYS A 48 16.80 -0.64 7.12
N ALA A 49 15.86 -1.09 7.97
CA ALA A 49 15.87 -2.44 8.54
C ALA A 49 15.79 -3.52 7.44
N ILE A 50 14.86 -3.39 6.48
CA ILE A 50 14.70 -4.32 5.35
C ILE A 50 16.00 -4.41 4.55
N SER A 51 16.67 -3.30 4.31
CA SER A 51 17.95 -3.29 3.58
C SER A 51 19.00 -4.15 4.28
N TYR A 52 19.18 -3.99 5.60
CA TYR A 52 20.11 -4.80 6.37
C TYR A 52 19.69 -6.26 6.50
N TYR A 53 18.40 -6.55 6.72
CA TYR A 53 17.92 -7.93 6.80
C TYR A 53 18.05 -8.68 5.48
N ARG A 54 17.89 -8.01 4.33
CA ARG A 54 18.17 -8.61 3.02
C ARG A 54 19.65 -8.94 2.86
N GLN A 55 20.54 -8.08 3.31
CA GLN A 55 21.99 -8.37 3.33
C GLN A 55 22.32 -9.56 4.26
N ALA A 56 21.57 -9.73 5.37
CA ALA A 56 21.75 -10.89 6.23
C ALA A 56 21.42 -12.22 5.53
N LEU A 57 20.52 -12.23 4.52
CA LEU A 57 20.20 -13.42 3.72
C LEU A 57 21.38 -13.88 2.85
N ASP A 58 22.31 -12.98 2.46
CA ASP A 58 23.50 -13.32 1.70
C ASP A 58 24.43 -14.29 2.48
N TYR A 59 24.24 -14.38 3.80
CA TYR A 59 24.99 -15.26 4.71
C TYR A 59 24.18 -16.50 5.15
N GLY A 60 23.10 -16.81 4.42
CA GLY A 60 22.28 -18.00 4.59
C GLY A 60 20.88 -17.72 5.12
N GLU A 61 19.97 -18.58 4.72
CA GLU A 61 18.57 -18.54 5.14
C GLU A 61 18.44 -18.86 6.64
N SER A 62 17.54 -18.15 7.32
CA SER A 62 17.20 -18.47 8.71
C SER A 62 15.77 -17.99 9.03
N PRO A 63 15.04 -18.73 9.88
CA PRO A 63 13.70 -18.33 10.29
C PRO A 63 13.69 -16.96 10.96
N SER A 64 14.70 -16.63 11.74
CA SER A 64 14.87 -15.35 12.42
C SER A 64 15.05 -14.18 11.44
N THR A 65 15.81 -14.37 10.33
CA THR A 65 15.97 -13.35 9.29
C THR A 65 14.67 -13.11 8.54
N TYR A 66 13.98 -14.17 8.15
CA TYR A 66 12.67 -14.06 7.48
C TYR A 66 11.61 -13.43 8.38
N PHE A 67 11.62 -13.76 9.67
CA PHE A 67 10.71 -13.16 10.63
C PHE A 67 10.94 -11.65 10.81
N ARG A 68 12.20 -11.21 10.88
CA ARG A 68 12.56 -9.78 10.94
C ARG A 68 12.14 -9.04 9.68
N LEU A 69 12.32 -9.63 8.50
CA LEU A 69 11.79 -9.08 7.24
C LEU A 69 10.28 -8.98 7.28
N ALA A 70 9.58 -10.04 7.72
CA ALA A 70 8.13 -10.00 7.86
C ALA A 70 7.65 -8.91 8.81
N LYS A 71 8.32 -8.71 9.96
CA LYS A 71 8.02 -7.63 10.92
C LYS A 71 8.23 -6.25 10.29
N ALA A 72 9.32 -6.05 9.57
CA ALA A 72 9.64 -4.77 8.94
C ALA A 72 8.66 -4.44 7.79
N ASP A 73 8.32 -5.42 6.94
CA ASP A 73 7.30 -5.24 5.91
C ASP A 73 5.90 -5.03 6.50
N LYS A 74 5.53 -5.72 7.61
CA LYS A 74 4.28 -5.46 8.33
C LYS A 74 4.23 -4.03 8.88
N ALA A 75 5.34 -3.50 9.38
CA ALA A 75 5.43 -2.12 9.86
C ALA A 75 5.24 -1.08 8.73
N LEU A 76 5.52 -1.45 7.49
CA LEU A 76 5.21 -0.67 6.29
C LEU A 76 3.80 -0.97 5.73
N TYR A 77 2.99 -1.74 6.43
CA TYR A 77 1.68 -2.22 5.95
C TYR A 77 1.76 -3.04 4.65
N ASN A 78 2.94 -3.55 4.30
CA ASN A 78 3.17 -4.40 3.14
C ASN A 78 2.84 -5.85 3.48
N TYR A 79 1.56 -6.12 3.70
CA TYR A 79 1.10 -7.41 4.21
C TYR A 79 1.36 -8.57 3.25
N ALA A 80 1.37 -8.34 1.94
CA ALA A 80 1.66 -9.38 0.95
C ALA A 80 3.11 -9.88 1.05
N GLU A 81 4.09 -8.94 1.09
CA GLU A 81 5.50 -9.28 1.27
C GLU A 81 5.77 -9.89 2.65
N SER A 82 5.16 -9.30 3.69
CA SER A 82 5.23 -9.83 5.06
C SER A 82 4.75 -11.29 5.13
N TYR A 83 3.63 -11.60 4.45
CA TYR A 83 3.08 -12.96 4.36
C TYR A 83 4.03 -13.91 3.64
N MET A 84 4.63 -13.47 2.54
CA MET A 84 5.63 -14.27 1.79
C MET A 84 6.85 -14.61 2.66
N TRP A 85 7.37 -13.66 3.44
CA TRP A 85 8.49 -13.91 4.35
C TRP A 85 8.12 -14.87 5.48
N ILE A 86 6.92 -14.72 6.07
CA ILE A 86 6.51 -15.60 7.16
C ILE A 86 6.26 -17.03 6.68
N GLN A 87 5.79 -17.22 5.44
CA GLN A 87 5.66 -18.53 4.82
C GLN A 87 7.02 -19.22 4.63
N LYS A 88 8.10 -18.46 4.42
CA LYS A 88 9.47 -19.00 4.39
C LYS A 88 10.01 -19.31 5.79
N ALA A 89 9.63 -18.52 6.79
CA ALA A 89 10.10 -18.71 8.17
C ALA A 89 9.51 -19.95 8.82
N THR A 90 8.20 -20.21 8.67
CA THR A 90 7.48 -21.29 9.38
C THR A 90 8.05 -22.69 9.19
N PRO A 91 8.37 -23.19 7.97
CA PRO A 91 8.91 -24.53 7.78
C PRO A 91 10.33 -24.71 8.34
N LEU A 92 11.11 -23.62 8.46
CA LEU A 92 12.46 -23.64 9.00
C LEU A 92 12.48 -23.53 10.53
N CYS A 93 11.35 -23.21 11.15
CA CYS A 93 11.23 -22.94 12.58
C CYS A 93 10.64 -24.13 13.37
N ALA A 94 11.24 -25.32 13.28
CA ALA A 94 10.83 -26.46 14.09
C ALA A 94 11.19 -26.29 15.58
N GLY A 95 12.26 -25.58 15.92
CA GLY A 95 12.75 -25.35 17.28
C GLY A 95 13.43 -23.99 17.47
N CYS A 96 13.08 -22.98 16.68
CA CYS A 96 13.64 -21.63 16.81
C CYS A 96 13.11 -20.91 18.05
N GLU A 97 13.84 -19.91 18.53
CA GLU A 97 13.49 -19.12 19.71
C GLU A 97 12.19 -18.35 19.48
N GLU A 98 12.00 -17.77 18.27
CA GLU A 98 10.84 -16.93 17.93
C GLU A 98 9.63 -17.76 17.42
N ARG A 99 9.57 -19.07 17.68
CA ARG A 99 8.53 -19.97 17.12
C ARG A 99 7.11 -19.49 17.38
N GLU A 100 6.79 -19.08 18.59
CA GLU A 100 5.45 -18.60 18.93
C GLU A 100 5.07 -17.38 18.11
N GLU A 101 5.95 -16.39 18.06
CA GLU A 101 5.71 -15.13 17.35
C GLU A 101 5.59 -15.34 15.84
N ILE A 102 6.42 -16.23 15.27
CA ILE A 102 6.36 -16.62 13.85
C ILE A 102 5.01 -17.24 13.52
N TRP A 103 4.55 -18.21 14.31
CA TRP A 103 3.28 -18.88 14.04
C TRP A 103 2.06 -17.99 14.30
N ARG A 104 2.12 -17.09 15.30
CA ARG A 104 1.09 -16.09 15.53
C ARG A 104 1.01 -15.11 14.35
N MET A 105 2.15 -14.65 13.86
CA MET A 105 2.20 -13.79 12.69
C MET A 105 1.73 -14.51 11.42
N ALA A 106 2.03 -15.79 11.27
CA ALA A 106 1.53 -16.62 10.17
C ALA A 106 0.01 -16.72 10.20
N ALA A 107 -0.60 -16.91 11.37
CA ALA A 107 -2.05 -16.91 11.53
C ALA A 107 -2.68 -15.55 11.14
N ASP A 108 -2.15 -14.43 11.70
CA ASP A 108 -2.64 -13.09 11.43
C ASP A 108 -2.54 -12.71 9.93
N LEU A 109 -1.36 -12.89 9.34
CA LEU A 109 -1.15 -12.56 7.93
C LEU A 109 -1.96 -13.47 6.99
N SER A 110 -2.14 -14.75 7.33
CA SER A 110 -3.02 -15.65 6.57
C SER A 110 -4.47 -15.15 6.58
N LYS A 111 -4.98 -14.73 7.75
CA LYS A 111 -6.32 -14.11 7.89
C LYS A 111 -6.44 -12.85 7.03
N ARG A 112 -5.48 -11.92 7.12
CA ARG A 112 -5.45 -10.67 6.33
C ARG A 112 -5.47 -10.94 4.83
N MET A 113 -4.78 -11.97 4.39
CA MET A 113 -4.78 -12.40 2.98
C MET A 113 -6.01 -13.22 2.58
N GLY A 114 -6.99 -13.39 3.48
CA GLY A 114 -8.20 -14.18 3.25
C GLY A 114 -7.98 -15.70 3.23
N ASN A 115 -6.78 -16.17 3.56
CA ASN A 115 -6.47 -17.59 3.62
C ASN A 115 -6.76 -18.16 5.01
N PHE A 116 -8.06 -18.25 5.33
CA PHE A 116 -8.50 -18.74 6.65
C PHE A 116 -8.08 -20.19 6.93
N SER A 117 -7.97 -21.04 5.90
CA SER A 117 -7.47 -22.42 6.08
C SER A 117 -6.05 -22.43 6.63
N ALA A 118 -5.14 -21.63 6.06
CA ALA A 118 -3.78 -21.50 6.57
C ALA A 118 -3.73 -20.84 7.95
N ALA A 119 -4.62 -19.86 8.20
CA ALA A 119 -4.72 -19.23 9.51
C ALA A 119 -5.10 -20.22 10.62
N PHE A 120 -6.10 -21.07 10.38
CA PHE A 120 -6.49 -22.12 11.31
C PHE A 120 -5.40 -23.18 11.50
N ALA A 121 -4.73 -23.61 10.42
CA ALA A 121 -3.62 -24.54 10.51
C ALA A 121 -2.46 -23.98 11.36
N ALA A 122 -2.19 -22.68 11.28
CA ALA A 122 -1.20 -22.02 12.12
C ALA A 122 -1.61 -22.00 13.61
N ILE A 123 -2.89 -21.72 13.91
CA ILE A 123 -3.42 -21.78 15.27
C ILE A 123 -3.38 -23.21 15.83
N ASP A 124 -3.72 -24.21 15.02
CA ASP A 124 -3.66 -25.62 15.45
C ASP A 124 -2.21 -26.06 15.71
N SER A 125 -1.24 -25.59 14.93
CA SER A 125 0.18 -25.80 15.20
C SER A 125 0.60 -25.15 16.53
N LEU A 126 0.16 -23.94 16.82
CA LEU A 126 0.40 -23.27 18.10
C LEU A 126 -0.17 -24.06 19.27
N LYS A 127 -1.37 -24.64 19.17
CA LYS A 127 -1.96 -25.48 20.22
C LYS A 127 -1.13 -26.74 20.50
N ILE A 128 -0.51 -27.30 19.46
CA ILE A 128 0.40 -28.45 19.61
C ILE A 128 1.69 -28.03 20.31
N PHE A 129 2.27 -26.91 19.95
CA PHE A 129 3.54 -26.44 20.50
C PHE A 129 3.39 -25.86 21.92
N TYR A 130 2.22 -25.27 22.24
CA TYR A 130 1.94 -24.53 23.48
C TYR A 130 0.60 -24.98 24.08
N PRO A 131 0.51 -26.24 24.58
CA PRO A 131 -0.75 -26.77 25.12
C PRO A 131 -1.25 -26.02 26.35
N GLU A 132 -0.38 -25.32 27.07
CA GLU A 132 -0.72 -24.46 28.22
C GLU A 132 -1.50 -23.20 27.79
N LYS A 133 -1.43 -22.77 26.51
CA LYS A 133 -2.15 -21.62 25.93
C LYS A 133 -3.42 -22.05 25.18
N LYS A 134 -3.86 -23.29 25.34
CA LYS A 134 -4.99 -23.85 24.57
C LYS A 134 -6.26 -23.00 24.63
N GLU A 135 -6.63 -22.51 25.80
CA GLU A 135 -7.85 -21.70 25.96
C GLU A 135 -7.75 -20.34 25.25
N GLU A 136 -6.59 -19.68 25.31
CA GLU A 136 -6.32 -18.43 24.59
C GLU A 136 -6.40 -18.64 23.08
N LEU A 137 -5.74 -19.68 22.58
CA LEU A 137 -5.70 -20.01 21.15
C LEU A 137 -7.07 -20.47 20.62
N GLU A 138 -7.90 -21.08 21.48
CA GLU A 138 -9.28 -21.42 21.13
C GLU A 138 -10.15 -20.17 20.98
N ARG A 139 -9.99 -19.17 21.87
CA ARG A 139 -10.64 -17.86 21.70
C ARG A 139 -10.19 -17.16 20.44
N LEU A 140 -8.89 -17.18 20.13
CA LEU A 140 -8.36 -16.61 18.89
C LEU A 140 -8.97 -17.29 17.65
N ARG A 141 -9.11 -18.63 17.70
CA ARG A 141 -9.77 -19.38 16.63
C ARG A 141 -11.23 -18.95 16.46
N GLN A 142 -11.99 -18.77 17.54
CA GLN A 142 -13.38 -18.30 17.48
C GLN A 142 -13.49 -16.91 16.86
N TYR A 143 -12.55 -15.99 17.16
CA TYR A 143 -12.50 -14.69 16.48
C TYR A 143 -12.27 -14.82 14.97
N TYR A 144 -11.39 -15.72 14.56
CA TYR A 144 -11.13 -15.97 13.14
C TYR A 144 -12.30 -16.68 12.45
N ASP A 145 -13.01 -17.56 13.13
CA ASP A 145 -14.28 -18.14 12.63
C ASP A 145 -15.34 -17.04 12.41
N THR A 146 -15.45 -16.10 13.33
CA THR A 146 -16.34 -14.93 13.18
C THR A 146 -15.94 -14.09 11.97
N ALA A 147 -14.65 -13.79 11.81
CA ALA A 147 -14.13 -13.07 10.65
C ALA A 147 -14.40 -13.81 9.33
N LEU A 148 -14.24 -15.15 9.31
CA LEU A 148 -14.55 -15.98 8.14
C LEU A 148 -16.05 -15.86 7.78
N GLN A 149 -16.96 -16.03 8.74
CA GLN A 149 -18.40 -15.92 8.50
C GLN A 149 -18.77 -14.54 7.96
N GLN A 150 -18.27 -13.47 8.59
CA GLN A 150 -18.51 -12.10 8.13
C GLN A 150 -17.92 -11.83 6.74
N SER A 151 -16.82 -12.50 6.38
CA SER A 151 -16.15 -12.34 5.10
C SER A 151 -16.95 -12.90 3.91
N GLN A 152 -17.91 -13.78 4.17
CA GLN A 152 -18.81 -14.33 3.14
C GLN A 152 -19.92 -13.35 2.77
N ASP A 153 -20.23 -12.40 3.65
CA ASP A 153 -21.20 -11.36 3.41
C ASP A 153 -20.55 -10.16 2.73
N SER A 154 -21.02 -9.80 1.55
CA SER A 154 -20.59 -8.61 0.82
C SER A 154 -21.79 -7.76 0.41
N LEU A 155 -21.62 -6.45 0.52
CA LEU A 155 -22.59 -5.49 0.01
C LEU A 155 -22.33 -5.25 -1.48
N SER A 156 -23.40 -4.97 -2.23
CA SER A 156 -23.30 -4.57 -3.65
C SER A 156 -22.82 -3.13 -3.77
N LEU A 157 -21.56 -2.90 -3.38
CA LEU A 157 -20.88 -1.60 -3.39
C LEU A 157 -19.49 -1.76 -4.03
N ASP A 158 -19.04 -0.71 -4.72
CA ASP A 158 -17.68 -0.57 -5.21
C ASP A 158 -16.91 0.38 -4.32
N VAL A 159 -15.65 0.04 -4.02
CA VAL A 159 -14.68 0.91 -3.36
C VAL A 159 -13.59 1.24 -4.36
N ILE A 160 -13.58 2.48 -4.84
CA ILE A 160 -12.80 2.92 -6.00
C ILE A 160 -11.78 3.96 -5.54
N LEU A 161 -10.52 3.76 -5.90
CA LEU A 161 -9.47 4.75 -5.68
C LEU A 161 -9.83 6.05 -6.40
N ILE A 162 -9.83 7.18 -5.70
CA ILE A 162 -10.03 8.49 -6.32
C ILE A 162 -8.78 8.81 -7.13
N SER A 163 -8.96 8.97 -8.44
CA SER A 163 -7.90 9.42 -9.34
C SER A 163 -7.74 10.96 -9.31
N GLY A 164 -6.66 11.46 -9.89
CA GLY A 164 -6.37 12.89 -9.97
C GLY A 164 -5.48 13.39 -8.84
N ASP A 165 -5.65 14.68 -8.48
CA ASP A 165 -4.73 15.39 -7.58
C ASP A 165 -5.03 15.17 -6.07
N ILE A 166 -6.05 14.38 -5.73
CA ILE A 166 -6.39 14.08 -4.33
C ILE A 166 -5.37 13.10 -3.75
N ASN A 167 -5.20 11.94 -4.39
CA ASN A 167 -4.23 10.94 -3.98
C ASN A 167 -2.87 11.19 -4.62
N SER A 168 -1.79 11.03 -3.86
CA SER A 168 -0.41 11.26 -4.27
C SER A 168 0.45 10.01 -4.06
N ALA A 169 1.75 10.12 -4.30
CA ALA A 169 2.69 9.06 -3.96
C ALA A 169 2.92 8.91 -2.44
N TYR A 170 2.32 9.76 -1.62
CA TYR A 170 2.39 9.77 -0.15
C TYR A 170 1.02 9.47 0.44
N SER A 171 0.93 9.36 1.77
CA SER A 171 -0.37 9.17 2.41
C SER A 171 -1.26 10.41 2.27
N ASP A 172 -2.47 10.17 1.78
CA ASP A 172 -3.58 11.11 1.69
C ASP A 172 -4.75 10.55 2.51
N PHE A 173 -5.21 11.28 3.52
CA PHE A 173 -6.08 10.71 4.56
C PHE A 173 -7.01 11.74 5.21
N ALA A 174 -7.88 11.28 6.11
CA ALA A 174 -8.83 12.08 6.88
C ALA A 174 -9.72 12.98 5.99
N PRO A 175 -10.48 12.41 5.04
CA PRO A 175 -11.42 13.18 4.24
C PRO A 175 -12.58 13.69 5.08
N ALA A 176 -12.96 14.96 4.89
CA ALA A 176 -14.11 15.59 5.48
C ALA A 176 -14.91 16.33 4.41
N ILE A 177 -16.14 15.89 4.16
CA ILE A 177 -17.04 16.49 3.15
C ILE A 177 -17.86 17.60 3.81
N VAL A 178 -17.92 18.75 3.16
CA VAL A 178 -18.66 19.92 3.64
C VAL A 178 -19.57 20.44 2.54
N GLY A 179 -20.86 20.55 2.84
CA GLY A 179 -21.88 21.07 1.93
C GLY A 179 -21.93 20.34 0.60
N ASP A 180 -21.60 19.05 0.56
CA ASP A 180 -21.60 18.16 -0.62
C ASP A 180 -20.79 18.68 -1.83
N SER A 181 -19.90 19.64 -1.61
CA SER A 181 -19.13 20.27 -2.68
C SER A 181 -17.64 20.43 -2.37
N ILE A 182 -17.27 20.53 -1.10
CA ILE A 182 -15.90 20.73 -0.66
C ILE A 182 -15.41 19.52 0.10
N LEU A 183 -14.27 18.97 -0.31
CA LEU A 183 -13.52 17.96 0.40
C LEU A 183 -12.32 18.63 1.06
N TYR A 184 -12.22 18.53 2.38
CA TYR A 184 -10.96 18.75 3.11
C TYR A 184 -10.29 17.41 3.34
N TYR A 185 -8.97 17.35 3.26
CA TYR A 185 -8.21 16.14 3.54
C TYR A 185 -6.77 16.48 3.94
N SER A 186 -6.06 15.52 4.46
CA SER A 186 -4.67 15.65 4.90
C SER A 186 -3.75 14.91 3.95
N SER A 187 -2.58 15.47 3.68
CA SER A 187 -1.58 14.89 2.78
C SER A 187 -0.17 15.02 3.34
N LEU A 188 0.63 13.97 3.17
CA LEU A 188 2.06 13.94 3.49
C LEU A 188 2.96 14.31 2.30
N ARG A 189 2.39 14.76 1.17
CA ARG A 189 3.16 15.16 -0.02
C ARG A 189 4.03 16.40 0.18
N TYR A 190 3.78 17.16 1.24
CA TYR A 190 4.48 18.40 1.54
C TYR A 190 5.71 18.12 2.38
N GLN A 191 6.86 18.61 1.92
CA GLN A 191 8.13 18.41 2.61
C GLN A 191 8.67 19.73 3.13
N ILE A 192 9.11 19.73 4.39
CA ILE A 192 9.94 20.82 4.91
C ILE A 192 11.39 20.46 4.60
N LYS A 193 12.05 21.30 3.78
CA LYS A 193 13.49 21.21 3.56
C LYS A 193 14.20 21.85 4.76
N ASP A 194 14.71 21.04 5.66
CA ASP A 194 15.74 21.48 6.61
C ASP A 194 17.12 21.26 5.99
N LYS A 195 18.12 22.00 6.46
CA LYS A 195 19.46 22.09 5.81
C LYS A 195 20.13 20.75 5.50
N ASN A 196 19.72 19.66 6.12
CA ASN A 196 20.32 18.34 5.97
C ASN A 196 19.31 17.17 5.78
N ASN A 197 17.99 17.39 5.91
CA ASN A 197 16.98 16.32 5.77
C ASN A 197 15.66 16.88 5.28
N SER A 198 14.98 16.10 4.44
CA SER A 198 13.58 16.37 4.01
C SER A 198 12.65 15.59 4.93
N ILE A 199 11.92 16.28 5.78
CA ILE A 199 10.92 15.65 6.68
C ILE A 199 9.55 15.77 6.04
N ALA A 200 8.89 14.64 5.79
CA ALA A 200 7.51 14.63 5.35
C ALA A 200 6.62 15.26 6.43
N THR A 201 5.81 16.24 6.04
CA THR A 201 4.97 16.99 6.96
C THR A 201 3.53 16.94 6.47
N SER A 202 2.61 16.61 7.38
CA SER A 202 1.19 16.63 7.05
C SER A 202 0.68 18.06 6.90
N ARG A 203 -0.14 18.27 5.85
CA ARG A 203 -0.84 19.52 5.58
C ARG A 203 -2.28 19.24 5.21
N ILE A 204 -3.16 20.17 5.51
CA ILE A 204 -4.57 20.13 5.16
C ILE A 204 -4.75 20.85 3.82
N ALA A 205 -5.35 20.14 2.87
CA ALA A 205 -5.74 20.65 1.57
C ALA A 205 -7.26 20.60 1.39
N SER A 206 -7.76 21.32 0.40
CA SER A 206 -9.15 21.26 -0.04
C SER A 206 -9.26 21.00 -1.53
N ALA A 207 -10.35 20.37 -1.94
CA ALA A 207 -10.65 20.08 -3.34
C ALA A 207 -12.17 20.16 -3.57
N SER A 208 -12.60 20.37 -4.83
CA SER A 208 -14.01 20.25 -5.18
C SER A 208 -14.36 18.81 -5.44
N ILE A 209 -15.35 18.27 -4.72
CA ILE A 209 -15.79 16.89 -4.89
C ILE A 209 -16.68 16.72 -6.15
N ASN A 210 -17.29 17.80 -6.65
CA ASN A 210 -18.17 17.77 -7.81
C ASN A 210 -17.43 17.53 -9.14
N ASN A 211 -16.12 17.72 -9.15
CA ASN A 211 -15.29 17.58 -10.34
C ASN A 211 -14.39 16.34 -10.32
N LEU A 212 -14.70 15.36 -9.45
CA LEU A 212 -13.97 14.09 -9.43
C LEU A 212 -14.08 13.37 -10.79
N PRO A 213 -12.98 12.81 -11.29
CA PRO A 213 -11.60 12.81 -10.77
C PRO A 213 -10.72 13.99 -11.21
N LYS A 214 -11.24 14.98 -11.94
CA LYS A 214 -10.48 16.11 -12.54
C LYS A 214 -10.33 17.32 -11.58
N THR A 215 -10.40 17.10 -10.29
CA THR A 215 -10.30 18.20 -9.32
C THR A 215 -8.85 18.58 -9.04
N THR A 216 -8.61 19.87 -8.79
CA THR A 216 -7.31 20.40 -8.36
C THR A 216 -7.34 20.63 -6.85
N SER A 217 -6.30 20.22 -6.18
CA SER A 217 -6.12 20.40 -4.73
C SER A 217 -5.52 21.77 -4.43
N VAL A 218 -6.05 22.42 -3.41
CA VAL A 218 -5.58 23.70 -2.92
C VAL A 218 -5.13 23.57 -1.48
N LEU A 219 -3.88 23.89 -1.20
CA LEU A 219 -3.35 23.92 0.15
C LEU A 219 -4.04 25.02 0.97
N LEU A 220 -4.50 24.70 2.19
CA LEU A 220 -5.04 25.71 3.09
C LEU A 220 -3.94 26.70 3.53
N PRO A 221 -4.31 27.98 3.80
CA PRO A 221 -3.35 29.02 4.16
C PRO A 221 -2.63 28.74 5.49
N GLU A 222 -1.58 29.50 5.77
CA GLU A 222 -0.77 29.39 7.00
C GLU A 222 -1.55 29.67 8.30
N THR A 223 -2.72 30.30 8.22
CA THR A 223 -3.65 30.39 9.36
C THR A 223 -4.05 29.00 9.88
N ILE A 224 -4.05 28.00 9.01
CA ILE A 224 -4.31 26.58 9.32
C ILE A 224 -3.00 25.78 9.26
N ASN A 225 -2.26 25.81 8.15
CA ASN A 225 -1.04 25.03 7.94
C ASN A 225 0.20 25.81 8.39
N GLN A 226 0.52 25.78 9.65
CA GLN A 226 1.71 26.49 10.16
C GLN A 226 3.01 25.73 9.80
N PRO A 227 4.06 26.42 9.31
CA PRO A 227 5.27 25.77 8.76
C PRO A 227 5.97 24.79 9.71
N SER A 228 6.00 25.07 11.01
CA SER A 228 6.75 24.30 12.01
C SER A 228 5.98 23.10 12.60
N PHE A 229 4.74 22.85 12.17
CA PHE A 229 3.87 21.83 12.76
C PHE A 229 3.44 20.80 11.72
N ASN A 230 2.93 19.69 12.20
CA ASN A 230 2.13 18.74 11.42
C ASN A 230 0.66 19.08 11.64
N ASP A 231 -0.01 19.59 10.61
CA ASP A 231 -1.43 19.92 10.64
C ASP A 231 -2.22 18.91 9.83
N ALA A 232 -3.22 18.28 10.42
CA ALA A 232 -3.98 17.19 9.83
C ALA A 232 -5.39 17.03 10.42
N ASN A 233 -6.15 16.07 9.88
CA ASN A 233 -7.43 15.60 10.41
C ASN A 233 -8.43 16.73 10.62
N ALA A 234 -8.65 17.55 9.60
CA ALA A 234 -9.65 18.59 9.66
C ALA A 234 -11.06 17.99 9.66
N SER A 235 -11.89 18.47 10.57
CA SER A 235 -13.33 18.24 10.58
C SER A 235 -14.04 19.58 10.65
N VAL A 236 -15.05 19.78 9.82
CA VAL A 236 -15.79 21.04 9.71
C VAL A 236 -17.23 20.81 10.13
N SER A 237 -17.77 21.74 10.93
CA SER A 237 -19.16 21.68 11.35
C SER A 237 -20.11 21.72 10.15
N PRO A 238 -21.29 21.05 10.22
CA PRO A 238 -22.25 21.00 9.12
C PRO A 238 -22.71 22.38 8.60
N ASP A 239 -22.67 23.41 9.45
CA ASP A 239 -22.98 24.78 9.08
C ASP A 239 -21.80 25.54 8.42
N GLY A 240 -20.65 24.88 8.26
CA GLY A 240 -19.45 25.42 7.62
C GLY A 240 -18.71 26.50 8.42
N LYS A 241 -19.08 26.74 9.68
CA LYS A 241 -18.56 27.88 10.46
C LYS A 241 -17.35 27.55 11.31
N VAL A 242 -17.19 26.31 11.75
CA VAL A 242 -16.14 25.90 12.68
C VAL A 242 -15.36 24.73 12.07
N MET A 243 -14.05 24.84 12.05
CA MET A 243 -13.12 23.74 11.76
C MET A 243 -12.39 23.37 13.05
N VAL A 244 -12.38 22.07 13.38
CA VAL A 244 -11.49 21.52 14.40
C VAL A 244 -10.49 20.62 13.68
N PHE A 245 -9.21 20.76 13.99
CA PHE A 245 -8.14 19.99 13.35
C PHE A 245 -7.06 19.61 14.35
N THR A 246 -6.27 18.63 13.99
CA THR A 246 -5.14 18.16 14.80
C THR A 246 -3.88 18.91 14.39
N ARG A 247 -3.14 19.42 15.41
CA ARG A 247 -1.79 19.95 15.25
C ARG A 247 -0.83 19.19 16.13
N CYS A 248 0.27 18.73 15.56
CA CYS A 248 1.28 17.95 16.27
C CYS A 248 2.67 18.58 16.14
N LEU A 249 3.46 18.36 17.17
CA LEU A 249 4.89 18.70 17.20
C LEU A 249 5.67 17.56 17.87
N TYR A 250 6.95 17.47 17.56
CA TYR A 250 7.84 16.56 18.25
C TYR A 250 8.30 17.21 19.56
N ASN A 251 8.21 16.48 20.67
CA ASN A 251 8.80 16.90 21.92
C ASN A 251 10.32 16.64 21.96
N ASP A 252 11.00 17.04 23.04
CA ASP A 252 12.45 16.88 23.21
C ASP A 252 12.92 15.42 23.18
N GLU A 253 12.01 14.46 23.41
CA GLU A 253 12.24 13.02 23.35
C GLU A 253 12.03 12.45 21.91
N GLY A 254 11.67 13.29 20.94
CA GLY A 254 11.35 12.88 19.56
C GLY A 254 9.98 12.23 19.42
N LYS A 255 9.11 12.32 20.45
CA LYS A 255 7.75 11.79 20.42
C LYS A 255 6.78 12.82 19.85
N LEU A 256 5.93 12.40 18.92
CA LEU A 256 4.90 13.25 18.34
C LEU A 256 3.76 13.46 19.36
N ILE A 257 3.53 14.72 19.77
CA ILE A 257 2.45 15.12 20.68
C ILE A 257 1.44 15.95 19.91
N CYS A 258 0.19 15.54 19.98
CA CYS A 258 -0.91 16.15 19.24
C CYS A 258 -1.94 16.80 20.16
N GLY A 259 -2.53 17.88 19.66
CA GLY A 259 -3.67 18.54 20.28
C GLY A 259 -4.65 19.08 19.24
N LEU A 260 -5.87 19.34 19.66
CA LEU A 260 -6.92 19.90 18.82
C LEU A 260 -6.88 21.43 18.83
N TYR A 261 -7.07 21.98 17.64
CA TYR A 261 -7.13 23.42 17.38
C TYR A 261 -8.45 23.73 16.69
N GLU A 262 -8.98 24.91 16.94
CA GLU A 262 -10.24 25.39 16.37
C GLU A 262 -9.99 26.65 15.55
N SER A 263 -10.61 26.72 14.38
CA SER A 263 -10.66 27.91 13.52
C SER A 263 -12.10 28.22 13.14
N THR A 264 -12.42 29.49 12.95
CA THR A 264 -13.74 29.97 12.52
C THR A 264 -13.70 30.46 11.09
N ASN A 265 -14.76 30.16 10.34
CA ASN A 265 -14.92 30.63 8.97
C ASN A 265 -15.58 32.01 8.96
N ASN A 266 -14.86 33.01 8.44
CA ASN A 266 -15.34 34.35 8.24
C ASN A 266 -15.45 34.63 6.73
N ASN A 267 -16.63 34.41 6.17
CA ASN A 267 -16.92 34.63 4.73
C ASN A 267 -15.93 33.91 3.80
N GLY A 268 -15.72 32.63 4.02
CA GLY A 268 -14.84 31.77 3.19
C GLY A 268 -13.36 31.83 3.60
N ARG A 269 -13.00 32.56 4.65
CA ARG A 269 -11.63 32.65 5.17
C ARG A 269 -11.54 32.06 6.57
N TRP A 270 -10.67 31.08 6.74
CA TRP A 270 -10.37 30.48 8.04
C TRP A 270 -9.51 31.41 8.88
N SER A 271 -9.92 31.65 10.12
CA SER A 271 -9.12 32.36 11.12
C SER A 271 -7.88 31.56 11.50
N GLU A 272 -6.94 32.18 12.20
CA GLU A 272 -5.83 31.44 12.79
C GLU A 272 -6.34 30.37 13.75
N GLY A 273 -5.76 29.17 13.66
CA GLY A 273 -6.10 28.04 14.52
C GLY A 273 -5.70 28.28 15.98
N LYS A 274 -6.68 28.27 16.88
CA LYS A 274 -6.47 28.44 18.32
C LYS A 274 -6.52 27.08 19.02
N ARG A 275 -5.51 26.79 19.85
CA ARG A 275 -5.48 25.56 20.64
C ARG A 275 -6.69 25.49 21.55
N LEU A 276 -7.42 24.37 21.52
CA LEU A 276 -8.48 24.13 22.49
C LEU A 276 -7.91 24.02 23.91
N THR A 277 -8.72 24.32 24.89
CA THR A 277 -8.31 24.33 26.31
C THR A 277 -7.81 22.98 26.81
N ASP A 278 -7.11 22.95 27.92
CA ASP A 278 -6.60 21.72 28.53
C ASP A 278 -7.70 20.80 29.10
N VAL A 279 -8.94 21.26 29.11
CA VAL A 279 -10.11 20.39 29.34
C VAL A 279 -10.26 19.42 28.20
N ILE A 280 -10.03 19.87 26.94
CA ILE A 280 -10.08 19.05 25.73
C ILE A 280 -8.71 18.42 25.44
N ASN A 281 -7.65 19.24 25.44
CA ASN A 281 -6.29 18.80 25.19
C ASN A 281 -5.62 18.37 26.50
N THR A 282 -5.46 17.08 26.71
CA THR A 282 -4.79 16.57 27.90
C THR A 282 -3.29 16.87 27.88
N THR A 283 -2.70 17.17 29.03
CA THR A 283 -1.25 17.27 29.22
C THR A 283 -0.59 15.90 29.44
N LYS A 284 -1.38 14.85 29.65
CA LYS A 284 -0.92 13.47 29.96
C LYS A 284 -1.09 12.49 28.81
N GLY A 285 -1.21 12.99 27.59
CA GLY A 285 -1.42 12.14 26.42
C GLY A 285 -1.62 12.97 25.17
N THR A 286 -2.07 12.31 24.11
CA THR A 286 -2.38 12.91 22.82
C THR A 286 -3.89 13.03 22.62
N THR A 287 -4.32 14.05 21.88
CA THR A 287 -5.71 14.25 21.47
C THR A 287 -5.71 14.56 19.97
N THR A 288 -6.43 13.76 19.18
CA THR A 288 -6.31 13.78 17.71
C THR A 288 -7.61 13.35 17.03
N GLN A 289 -7.66 13.47 15.71
CA GLN A 289 -8.72 12.96 14.83
C GLN A 289 -10.12 13.42 15.26
N PRO A 290 -10.37 14.74 15.26
CA PRO A 290 -11.66 15.29 15.64
C PRO A 290 -12.75 14.98 14.60
N CYS A 291 -13.98 14.84 15.09
CA CYS A 291 -15.20 14.91 14.29
C CYS A 291 -16.16 15.88 14.97
N ILE A 292 -16.34 17.07 14.39
CA ILE A 292 -17.28 18.06 14.88
C ILE A 292 -18.61 17.94 14.12
N THR A 293 -19.73 17.97 14.85
CA THR A 293 -21.07 17.97 14.29
C THR A 293 -22.00 18.89 15.09
N THR A 294 -23.22 19.09 14.63
CA THR A 294 -24.24 19.87 15.34
C THR A 294 -25.21 18.96 16.08
N ASN A 295 -25.66 19.38 17.25
CA ASN A 295 -26.74 18.74 17.98
C ASN A 295 -28.00 19.58 17.82
N LYS A 296 -28.69 19.39 16.71
CA LYS A 296 -29.98 20.00 16.29
C LYS A 296 -30.27 21.42 16.80
N SER A 297 -30.39 21.70 18.06
CA SER A 297 -30.65 23.02 18.66
C SER A 297 -29.71 23.41 19.79
N GLU A 298 -28.77 22.53 20.15
CA GLU A 298 -28.00 22.64 21.39
C GLU A 298 -26.53 23.03 21.20
N GLY A 299 -26.09 23.35 19.97
CA GLY A 299 -24.70 23.72 19.69
C GLY A 299 -23.91 22.61 18.96
N TYR A 300 -22.69 22.39 19.40
CA TYR A 300 -21.77 21.44 18.74
C TYR A 300 -21.49 20.21 19.60
N LEU A 301 -21.34 19.06 18.94
CA LEU A 301 -20.73 17.85 19.48
C LEU A 301 -19.34 17.71 18.87
N LEU A 302 -18.40 17.23 19.64
CA LEU A 302 -17.03 16.94 19.18
C LEU A 302 -16.63 15.56 19.70
N PHE A 303 -16.41 14.63 18.75
CA PHE A 303 -15.79 13.33 19.00
C PHE A 303 -14.31 13.43 18.65
N PHE A 304 -13.47 12.65 19.32
CA PHE A 304 -12.03 12.61 19.05
C PHE A 304 -11.38 11.37 19.67
N SER A 305 -10.21 10.98 19.17
CA SER A 305 -9.40 9.91 19.74
C SER A 305 -8.38 10.47 20.74
N SER A 306 -8.21 9.81 21.89
CA SER A 306 -7.25 10.23 22.91
C SER A 306 -6.84 9.08 23.82
N ASN A 307 -5.56 9.02 24.17
CA ASN A 307 -5.01 8.10 25.16
C ASN A 307 -4.91 8.71 26.56
N ARG A 308 -5.83 9.64 26.87
CA ARG A 308 -5.92 10.24 28.21
C ARG A 308 -6.27 9.20 29.27
N PRO A 309 -5.85 9.40 30.55
CA PRO A 309 -6.21 8.49 31.63
C PRO A 309 -7.72 8.33 31.81
N GLY A 310 -8.13 7.10 32.12
CA GLY A 310 -9.54 6.73 32.37
C GLY A 310 -10.26 6.18 31.14
N GLY A 311 -9.51 5.75 30.11
CA GLY A 311 -9.99 4.98 28.98
C GLY A 311 -10.07 3.48 29.27
N GLU A 312 -10.47 2.70 28.23
CA GLU A 312 -10.58 1.25 28.26
C GLU A 312 -9.32 0.58 27.67
N GLY A 313 -8.60 1.28 26.76
CA GLY A 313 -7.44 0.79 26.05
C GLY A 313 -6.32 1.80 25.91
N GLY A 314 -5.68 1.82 24.75
CA GLY A 314 -4.67 2.81 24.37
C GLY A 314 -5.32 4.11 23.92
N MET A 315 -5.68 4.19 22.64
CA MET A 315 -6.48 5.29 22.10
C MET A 315 -7.95 4.95 22.18
N ASP A 316 -8.73 5.76 22.87
CA ASP A 316 -10.18 5.62 22.99
C ASP A 316 -10.90 6.76 22.27
N ILE A 317 -12.14 6.52 21.87
CA ILE A 317 -13.06 7.57 21.43
C ILE A 317 -13.63 8.27 22.67
N TRP A 318 -13.49 9.60 22.66
CA TRP A 318 -14.07 10.52 23.64
C TRP A 318 -15.00 11.49 22.94
N TRP A 319 -15.95 12.05 23.67
CA TRP A 319 -16.84 13.07 23.14
C TRP A 319 -17.07 14.19 24.15
N THR A 320 -17.41 15.37 23.64
CA THR A 320 -17.80 16.54 24.42
C THR A 320 -18.83 17.35 23.65
N ARG A 321 -19.46 18.29 24.30
CA ARG A 321 -20.41 19.22 23.71
C ARG A 321 -20.12 20.67 24.13
N ARG A 322 -20.64 21.58 23.32
CA ARG A 322 -20.59 23.03 23.57
C ARG A 322 -21.92 23.62 23.14
N GLY A 323 -22.62 24.27 24.10
CA GLY A 323 -23.82 25.06 23.82
C GLY A 323 -23.51 26.34 23.02
N PRO A 324 -24.54 27.05 22.51
CA PRO A 324 -24.36 28.23 21.66
C PRO A 324 -23.54 29.35 22.32
N ASN A 325 -23.61 29.51 23.63
CA ASN A 325 -22.95 30.59 24.40
C ASN A 325 -22.05 30.03 25.51
N SER A 326 -21.64 28.77 25.44
CA SER A 326 -20.80 28.14 26.46
C SER A 326 -19.46 27.64 25.86
N GLY A 327 -18.49 27.35 26.71
CA GLY A 327 -17.28 26.64 26.32
C GLY A 327 -17.54 25.13 26.17
N TRP A 328 -16.52 24.41 25.72
CA TRP A 328 -16.52 22.94 25.69
C TRP A 328 -16.63 22.36 27.10
N GLU A 329 -17.53 21.40 27.29
CA GLU A 329 -17.67 20.64 28.53
C GLU A 329 -16.50 19.67 28.72
N LYS A 330 -16.38 19.08 29.92
CA LYS A 330 -15.39 18.02 30.16
C LYS A 330 -15.71 16.80 29.30
N PRO A 331 -14.71 16.25 28.57
CA PRO A 331 -14.91 15.08 27.75
C PRO A 331 -15.35 13.84 28.53
N VAL A 332 -16.22 13.06 27.91
CA VAL A 332 -16.74 11.79 28.39
C VAL A 332 -16.22 10.67 27.53
N ASN A 333 -15.76 9.56 28.13
CA ASN A 333 -15.40 8.35 27.38
C ASN A 333 -16.64 7.77 26.70
N ALA A 334 -16.52 7.33 25.44
CA ALA A 334 -17.66 6.81 24.68
C ALA A 334 -18.17 5.43 25.17
N GLY A 335 -17.45 4.81 26.11
CA GLY A 335 -17.85 3.59 26.83
C GLY A 335 -17.52 2.30 26.11
N LYS A 336 -17.71 1.17 26.80
CA LYS A 336 -17.28 -0.17 26.40
C LYS A 336 -17.97 -0.76 25.18
N ASN A 337 -19.11 -0.19 24.75
CA ASN A 337 -19.74 -0.59 23.49
C ASN A 337 -18.94 -0.10 22.27
N ILE A 338 -18.12 0.94 22.45
CA ILE A 338 -17.30 1.58 21.42
C ILE A 338 -15.84 1.28 21.67
N ASN A 339 -15.34 1.62 22.86
CA ASN A 339 -13.95 1.45 23.25
C ASN A 339 -13.66 0.03 23.76
N SER A 340 -12.44 -0.44 23.51
CA SER A 340 -11.97 -1.78 23.85
C SER A 340 -10.55 -1.71 24.44
N ALA A 341 -9.91 -2.87 24.65
CA ALA A 341 -8.50 -2.91 25.02
C ALA A 341 -7.55 -2.56 23.83
N ALA A 342 -8.07 -2.54 22.60
CA ALA A 342 -7.37 -2.07 21.41
C ALA A 342 -7.41 -0.54 21.31
N ASP A 343 -6.85 -0.01 20.22
CA ASP A 343 -6.96 1.41 19.90
C ASP A 343 -8.20 1.68 19.05
N GLU A 344 -8.96 2.71 19.37
CA GLU A 344 -10.07 3.23 18.56
C GLU A 344 -9.70 4.57 17.93
N TRP A 345 -9.87 4.65 16.60
CA TRP A 345 -9.41 5.75 15.76
C TRP A 345 -10.50 6.34 14.87
N SER A 346 -10.26 7.55 14.36
CA SER A 346 -10.99 8.19 13.26
C SER A 346 -12.51 8.20 13.42
N PRO A 347 -13.05 8.73 14.54
CA PRO A 347 -14.49 8.81 14.73
C PRO A 347 -15.15 9.69 13.66
N PHE A 348 -16.31 9.25 13.15
CA PHE A 348 -17.20 10.02 12.30
C PHE A 348 -18.64 9.82 12.74
N TYR A 349 -19.35 10.90 13.06
CA TYR A 349 -20.74 10.85 13.47
C TYR A 349 -21.66 11.28 12.33
N ASP A 350 -22.48 10.37 11.85
CA ASP A 350 -23.56 10.63 10.92
C ASP A 350 -24.81 11.06 11.70
N ALA A 351 -25.12 12.34 11.69
CA ALA A 351 -26.24 12.91 12.42
C ALA A 351 -27.60 12.51 11.81
N VAL A 352 -27.64 12.15 10.51
CA VAL A 352 -28.86 11.70 9.83
C VAL A 352 -29.25 10.30 10.32
N GLN A 353 -28.27 9.40 10.40
CA GLN A 353 -28.47 8.02 10.85
C GLN A 353 -28.32 7.84 12.37
N SER A 354 -27.94 8.88 13.10
CA SER A 354 -27.57 8.81 14.52
C SER A 354 -26.54 7.69 14.79
N SER A 355 -25.56 7.57 13.91
CA SER A 355 -24.58 6.49 13.93
C SER A 355 -23.15 7.04 14.06
N LEU A 356 -22.39 6.47 14.97
CA LEU A 356 -20.96 6.73 15.12
C LEU A 356 -20.18 5.63 14.42
N TYR A 357 -19.32 6.03 13.48
CA TYR A 357 -18.36 5.18 12.81
C TYR A 357 -16.97 5.40 13.41
N PHE A 358 -16.19 4.38 13.50
CA PHE A 358 -14.81 4.44 13.99
C PHE A 358 -13.99 3.25 13.47
N SER A 359 -12.68 3.30 13.62
CA SER A 359 -11.79 2.22 13.20
C SER A 359 -11.05 1.64 14.39
N THR A 360 -10.88 0.31 14.41
CA THR A 360 -10.17 -0.38 15.48
C THR A 360 -9.58 -1.70 14.97
N GLU A 361 -8.46 -2.14 15.57
CA GLU A 361 -7.84 -3.42 15.29
C GLU A 361 -8.30 -4.45 16.34
N ARG A 362 -9.37 -5.17 16.02
CA ARG A 362 -9.90 -6.27 16.85
C ARG A 362 -9.64 -7.61 16.19
N ASP A 363 -9.40 -8.64 16.99
CA ASP A 363 -9.10 -10.00 16.51
C ASP A 363 -10.19 -10.56 15.58
N SER A 364 -11.46 -10.17 15.79
CA SER A 364 -12.60 -10.56 14.95
C SER A 364 -12.72 -9.78 13.65
N GLY A 365 -11.84 -8.82 13.37
CA GLY A 365 -11.79 -8.07 12.12
C GLY A 365 -11.12 -8.84 10.97
N PHE A 366 -11.20 -8.29 9.75
CA PHE A 366 -10.58 -8.91 8.57
C PHE A 366 -9.10 -8.58 8.46
N GLY A 367 -8.72 -7.36 8.82
CA GLY A 367 -7.41 -6.82 8.56
C GLY A 367 -6.68 -6.30 9.78
N GLY A 368 -6.12 -5.12 9.61
CA GLY A 368 -5.58 -4.32 10.69
C GLY A 368 -6.68 -3.47 11.31
N LEU A 369 -6.72 -2.21 10.92
CA LEU A 369 -7.82 -1.33 11.30
C LEU A 369 -9.03 -1.63 10.42
N ASP A 370 -10.13 -2.01 11.04
CA ASP A 370 -11.41 -2.20 10.37
C ASP A 370 -12.43 -1.15 10.86
N LEU A 371 -13.34 -0.77 9.97
CA LEU A 371 -14.44 0.13 10.25
C LEU A 371 -15.56 -0.58 11.01
N TYR A 372 -16.00 0.06 12.08
CA TYR A 372 -17.17 -0.32 12.87
C TYR A 372 -18.17 0.82 12.91
N LYS A 373 -19.43 0.50 13.18
CA LYS A 373 -20.47 1.49 13.46
C LYS A 373 -21.29 1.08 14.67
N CYS A 374 -21.89 2.05 15.35
CA CYS A 374 -22.91 1.82 16.36
C CYS A 374 -23.95 2.95 16.32
N LEU A 375 -25.18 2.66 16.75
CA LEU A 375 -26.12 3.73 17.08
C LEU A 375 -25.62 4.48 18.28
N TRP A 376 -25.65 5.81 18.24
CA TRP A 376 -25.13 6.62 19.31
C TRP A 376 -26.08 7.81 19.62
N SER A 377 -26.30 8.06 20.91
CA SER A 377 -26.99 9.22 21.44
C SER A 377 -26.30 9.73 22.70
N LEU A 378 -26.69 10.91 23.20
CA LEU A 378 -26.16 11.47 24.45
C LEU A 378 -26.40 10.57 25.67
N GLN A 379 -27.43 9.70 25.63
CA GLN A 379 -27.81 8.84 26.74
C GLN A 379 -27.20 7.46 26.69
N GLN A 380 -26.99 6.95 25.49
CA GLN A 380 -26.52 5.57 25.31
C GLN A 380 -25.90 5.31 23.94
N SER A 381 -25.04 4.31 23.88
CA SER A 381 -24.53 3.72 22.65
C SER A 381 -25.01 2.28 22.48
N GLY A 382 -25.37 1.89 21.27
CA GLY A 382 -25.58 0.50 20.90
C GLY A 382 -24.25 -0.28 20.82
N PRO A 383 -24.30 -1.61 20.63
CA PRO A 383 -23.09 -2.39 20.39
C PRO A 383 -22.43 -1.98 19.07
N ALA A 384 -21.11 -2.09 19.03
CA ALA A 384 -20.36 -1.87 17.80
C ALA A 384 -20.56 -3.04 16.84
N GLU A 385 -20.94 -2.73 15.61
CA GLU A 385 -21.09 -3.66 14.50
C GLU A 385 -19.94 -3.51 13.51
N HIS A 386 -19.27 -4.61 13.17
CA HIS A 386 -18.25 -4.65 12.12
C HIS A 386 -18.89 -4.39 10.75
N LEU A 387 -18.35 -3.47 9.95
CA LEU A 387 -18.85 -3.23 8.61
C LEU A 387 -18.47 -4.37 7.68
N LYS A 388 -19.42 -4.75 6.82
CA LYS A 388 -19.25 -5.83 5.83
C LYS A 388 -18.30 -5.39 4.70
N LYS A 389 -17.82 -6.34 3.91
CA LYS A 389 -17.17 -6.05 2.63
C LYS A 389 -18.14 -5.27 1.73
N PRO A 390 -17.65 -4.34 0.91
CA PRO A 390 -16.26 -3.97 0.68
C PRO A 390 -15.74 -2.82 1.56
N TYR A 391 -16.51 -2.35 2.57
CA TYR A 391 -16.00 -1.33 3.49
C TYR A 391 -14.69 -1.79 4.12
N ASN A 392 -14.70 -2.97 4.72
CA ASN A 392 -13.52 -3.60 5.32
C ASN A 392 -12.85 -4.60 4.39
N SER A 393 -11.54 -4.72 4.51
CA SER A 393 -10.67 -5.60 3.73
C SER A 393 -9.60 -6.27 4.62
N GLY A 394 -8.67 -7.02 4.04
CA GLY A 394 -7.51 -7.55 4.78
C GLY A 394 -6.44 -6.50 5.11
N TYR A 395 -6.67 -5.25 4.71
CA TYR A 395 -5.77 -4.10 4.91
C TYR A 395 -6.29 -3.20 6.04
N ASN A 396 -5.73 -2.01 6.19
CA ASN A 396 -6.26 -1.02 7.11
C ASN A 396 -7.35 -0.19 6.42
N ASP A 397 -8.50 -0.08 7.04
CA ASP A 397 -9.65 0.67 6.56
C ASP A 397 -10.10 1.64 7.66
N LEU A 398 -10.07 2.93 7.36
CA LEU A 398 -10.27 3.97 8.38
C LEU A 398 -10.82 5.27 7.78
N TYR A 399 -11.08 6.27 8.62
CA TYR A 399 -11.57 7.59 8.22
C TYR A 399 -12.80 7.55 7.30
N PHE A 400 -13.82 6.79 7.70
CA PHE A 400 -15.10 6.88 7.00
C PHE A 400 -15.64 8.32 7.04
N SER A 401 -16.15 8.81 5.92
CA SER A 401 -16.78 10.11 5.81
C SER A 401 -17.97 10.04 4.85
N SER A 402 -19.03 10.78 5.13
CA SER A 402 -20.24 10.84 4.31
C SER A 402 -20.69 12.29 4.14
N GLY A 403 -21.08 12.65 2.92
CA GLY A 403 -21.80 13.88 2.62
C GLY A 403 -23.30 13.76 2.96
N TYR A 404 -24.04 14.83 2.71
CA TYR A 404 -25.48 14.96 3.03
C TYR A 404 -26.37 14.88 1.80
N SER A 405 -25.82 14.75 0.58
CA SER A 405 -26.57 14.56 -0.67
C SER A 405 -27.37 13.25 -0.66
N ASP A 406 -28.34 13.15 -1.55
CA ASP A 406 -29.11 11.91 -1.79
C ASP A 406 -28.92 11.46 -3.25
N PRO A 407 -28.23 10.33 -3.52
CA PRO A 407 -27.50 9.49 -2.56
C PRO A 407 -26.25 10.19 -2.00
N PRO A 408 -25.86 9.90 -0.75
CA PRO A 408 -24.69 10.55 -0.13
C PRO A 408 -23.39 10.05 -0.77
N ILE A 409 -22.48 10.98 -1.00
CA ILE A 409 -21.09 10.68 -1.34
C ILE A 409 -20.42 10.12 -0.10
N ARG A 410 -19.85 8.92 -0.18
CA ARG A 410 -19.15 8.27 0.92
C ARG A 410 -17.71 8.00 0.57
N LEU A 411 -16.84 8.28 1.51
CA LEU A 411 -15.40 8.09 1.36
C LEU A 411 -14.89 7.21 2.50
N LEU A 412 -13.81 6.49 2.23
CA LEU A 412 -12.98 5.85 3.24
C LEU A 412 -11.50 6.01 2.86
N VAL A 413 -10.63 5.78 3.81
CA VAL A 413 -9.19 5.72 3.60
C VAL A 413 -8.72 4.29 3.78
N SER A 414 -7.85 3.84 2.89
CA SER A 414 -7.30 2.49 2.96
C SER A 414 -5.90 2.42 2.35
N ASN A 415 -5.12 1.44 2.79
CA ASN A 415 -3.87 1.07 2.13
C ASN A 415 -4.03 -0.22 1.30
N ARG A 416 -5.29 -0.60 0.95
CA ARG A 416 -5.59 -1.70 0.04
C ARG A 416 -5.09 -1.41 -1.38
N PRO A 417 -4.68 -2.41 -2.17
CA PRO A 417 -4.44 -2.19 -3.59
C PRO A 417 -5.69 -1.61 -4.30
N PRO A 418 -5.54 -0.65 -5.21
CA PRO A 418 -4.31 -0.14 -5.81
C PRO A 418 -3.70 1.11 -5.14
N ALA A 419 -3.76 1.24 -3.81
CA ALA A 419 -3.18 2.38 -3.09
C ALA A 419 -1.74 2.70 -3.55
N ALA A 420 -1.34 3.98 -3.43
CA ALA A 420 -0.04 4.46 -3.86
C ALA A 420 1.11 3.70 -3.18
N ARG A 421 2.18 3.49 -3.93
CA ARG A 421 3.38 2.80 -3.45
C ARG A 421 4.59 3.71 -3.59
N LEU A 422 5.23 4.02 -2.50
CA LEU A 422 6.50 4.72 -2.49
C LEU A 422 7.63 3.71 -2.74
N ASN A 423 8.45 3.93 -3.79
CA ASN A 423 9.58 3.05 -4.14
C ASN A 423 9.20 1.56 -4.31
N GLY A 424 7.99 1.26 -4.81
CA GLY A 424 7.54 -0.11 -5.03
C GLY A 424 7.04 -0.84 -3.78
N SER A 425 7.09 -0.21 -2.60
CA SER A 425 6.55 -0.73 -1.35
C SER A 425 5.21 -0.08 -1.03
N SER A 426 4.24 -0.84 -0.55
CA SER A 426 3.01 -0.25 -0.04
C SER A 426 3.34 0.47 1.27
N CYS A 427 3.17 1.80 1.27
CA CYS A 427 3.47 2.59 2.45
C CYS A 427 2.27 3.37 2.92
N CYS A 428 1.31 3.52 2.02
CA CYS A 428 0.59 4.78 2.04
C CYS A 428 -0.91 4.54 2.06
N TYR A 429 -1.59 5.48 2.67
CA TYR A 429 -3.04 5.53 2.72
C TYR A 429 -3.55 6.41 1.59
N ASP A 430 -4.60 5.96 0.92
CA ASP A 430 -5.31 6.71 -0.12
C ASP A 430 -6.79 6.83 0.20
N ILE A 431 -7.42 7.83 -0.39
CA ILE A 431 -8.85 8.10 -0.25
C ILE A 431 -9.61 7.38 -1.36
N PHE A 432 -10.61 6.60 -0.96
CA PHE A 432 -11.47 5.82 -1.86
C PHE A 432 -12.90 6.35 -1.81
N LEU A 433 -13.57 6.33 -2.96
CA LEU A 433 -15.00 6.59 -3.12
C LEU A 433 -15.78 5.29 -2.99
N ILE A 434 -16.87 5.33 -2.24
CA ILE A 434 -17.82 4.23 -2.10
C ILE A 434 -19.09 4.58 -2.86
N ARG A 435 -19.52 3.72 -3.78
CA ARG A 435 -20.75 3.89 -4.54
C ARG A 435 -21.49 2.56 -4.69
N PRO A 436 -22.81 2.57 -4.96
CA PRO A 436 -23.54 1.37 -5.35
C PRO A 436 -22.87 0.70 -6.54
N SER A 437 -22.74 -0.63 -6.50
CA SER A 437 -22.27 -1.39 -7.66
C SER A 437 -23.32 -1.31 -8.77
N THR A 438 -22.86 -0.95 -9.97
CA THR A 438 -23.74 -0.82 -11.15
C THR A 438 -24.08 -2.16 -11.79
N LEU A 439 -23.76 -3.29 -11.15
CA LEU A 439 -24.22 -4.60 -11.58
C LEU A 439 -25.75 -4.65 -11.45
N VAL A 440 -26.44 -4.40 -12.56
CA VAL A 440 -27.87 -4.67 -12.68
C VAL A 440 -28.06 -6.16 -12.49
N ALA A 441 -28.68 -6.55 -11.40
CA ALA A 441 -29.16 -7.90 -11.21
C ALA A 441 -30.32 -8.12 -12.21
N ASP A 442 -30.02 -8.66 -13.37
CA ASP A 442 -31.04 -9.21 -14.26
C ASP A 442 -31.53 -10.52 -13.64
N SER A 443 -32.55 -10.39 -12.80
CA SER A 443 -33.19 -11.49 -12.11
C SER A 443 -34.19 -12.20 -13.05
N THR A 444 -33.68 -12.96 -14.02
CA THR A 444 -34.41 -14.06 -14.64
C THR A 444 -33.43 -15.02 -15.33
N LEU A 445 -32.86 -15.94 -14.57
CA LEU A 445 -32.50 -17.26 -15.10
C LEU A 445 -32.50 -18.27 -13.95
N THR A 446 -33.41 -19.20 -14.11
CA THR A 446 -33.75 -20.33 -13.24
C THR A 446 -32.52 -21.21 -12.90
N SER A 447 -32.56 -21.66 -11.65
CA SER A 447 -31.71 -22.69 -11.05
C SER A 447 -31.52 -23.94 -11.92
N THR A 448 -30.30 -24.33 -12.14
CA THR A 448 -29.90 -25.73 -12.17
C THR A 448 -28.67 -25.92 -11.32
N GLN A 449 -28.84 -26.75 -10.29
CA GLN A 449 -27.76 -27.26 -9.43
C GLN A 449 -26.70 -27.95 -10.29
N ASP A 450 -25.44 -27.63 -10.05
CA ASP A 450 -24.46 -28.70 -9.96
C ASP A 450 -23.39 -28.38 -8.93
N SER A 451 -23.26 -29.33 -8.01
CA SER A 451 -22.37 -29.32 -6.88
C SER A 451 -20.98 -29.77 -7.31
N GLY A 452 -19.98 -28.94 -7.11
CA GLY A 452 -18.57 -29.30 -7.35
C GLY A 452 -17.60 -28.38 -6.61
N LEU A 453 -17.19 -28.83 -5.43
CA LEU A 453 -16.11 -28.27 -4.63
C LEU A 453 -14.92 -27.79 -5.46
N LEU A 454 -14.51 -26.54 -5.18
CA LEU A 454 -13.09 -26.19 -4.91
C LEU A 454 -13.07 -24.73 -4.41
N ALA A 455 -12.88 -24.56 -3.10
CA ALA A 455 -12.48 -23.29 -2.50
C ALA A 455 -11.10 -22.90 -3.03
N GLY A 456 -11.08 -22.08 -4.09
CA GLY A 456 -9.90 -21.46 -4.64
C GLY A 456 -9.81 -20.01 -4.15
N ARG A 457 -8.60 -19.57 -3.76
CA ARG A 457 -8.17 -18.18 -3.67
C ARG A 457 -8.98 -17.31 -4.64
N PRO A 458 -9.23 -16.03 -4.35
CA PRO A 458 -9.39 -15.10 -5.44
C PRO A 458 -8.04 -15.09 -6.17
N ALA A 459 -7.97 -15.84 -7.26
CA ALA A 459 -6.89 -15.73 -8.21
C ALA A 459 -6.77 -14.24 -8.52
N SER A 460 -5.58 -13.67 -8.36
CA SER A 460 -5.34 -12.35 -8.90
C SER A 460 -5.76 -12.44 -10.37
N LEU A 461 -6.40 -11.42 -10.91
CA LEU A 461 -6.71 -11.37 -12.35
C LEU A 461 -5.45 -11.56 -13.22
N TYR A 462 -4.27 -11.55 -12.60
CA TYR A 462 -2.98 -11.90 -13.19
C TYR A 462 -2.81 -13.39 -13.50
N ASP A 463 -3.35 -14.26 -12.64
CA ASP A 463 -3.21 -15.72 -12.81
C ASP A 463 -4.32 -16.32 -13.70
N ASN A 464 -5.47 -15.61 -13.81
CA ASN A 464 -6.57 -15.95 -14.72
C ASN A 464 -7.21 -14.66 -15.25
N PRO A 465 -6.64 -14.03 -16.30
CA PRO A 465 -7.31 -12.92 -16.96
C PRO A 465 -8.65 -13.39 -17.53
N PRO A 466 -9.68 -12.53 -17.56
CA PRO A 466 -10.95 -12.90 -18.14
C PRO A 466 -10.75 -13.35 -19.60
N THR A 467 -11.53 -14.32 -20.04
CA THR A 467 -11.53 -14.68 -21.46
C THR A 467 -11.91 -13.45 -22.30
N LYS A 468 -11.50 -13.43 -23.55
CA LYS A 468 -11.80 -12.31 -24.47
C LYS A 468 -13.32 -12.07 -24.57
N GLU A 469 -14.11 -13.14 -24.53
CA GLU A 469 -15.57 -13.11 -24.55
C GLU A 469 -16.13 -12.46 -23.27
N ALA A 470 -15.69 -12.89 -22.09
CA ALA A 470 -16.10 -12.34 -20.81
C ALA A 470 -15.71 -10.84 -20.69
N PHE A 471 -14.49 -10.49 -21.12
CA PHE A 471 -14.01 -9.10 -21.15
C PHE A 471 -14.85 -8.25 -22.14
N SER A 472 -15.19 -8.77 -23.31
CA SER A 472 -15.98 -8.07 -24.32
C SER A 472 -17.46 -7.88 -23.92
N ALA A 473 -17.96 -8.62 -22.93
CA ALA A 473 -19.28 -8.42 -22.36
C ALA A 473 -19.36 -7.23 -21.37
N LEU A 474 -18.23 -6.75 -20.89
CA LEU A 474 -18.12 -5.60 -19.98
C LEU A 474 -18.38 -4.28 -20.71
N ASN A 475 -18.86 -3.26 -19.99
CA ASN A 475 -18.90 -1.89 -20.52
C ASN A 475 -17.51 -1.26 -20.54
N ASP A 476 -17.38 -0.09 -21.22
CA ASP A 476 -16.09 0.55 -21.45
C ASP A 476 -15.34 0.90 -20.16
N ILE A 477 -16.05 1.31 -19.10
CA ILE A 477 -15.46 1.64 -17.79
C ILE A 477 -14.97 0.37 -17.09
N GLU A 478 -15.74 -0.69 -17.13
CA GLU A 478 -15.35 -1.99 -16.57
C GLU A 478 -14.13 -2.55 -17.31
N GLN A 479 -14.08 -2.43 -18.63
CA GLN A 479 -12.95 -2.86 -19.44
C GLN A 479 -11.67 -2.10 -19.07
N ILE A 480 -11.75 -0.77 -18.89
CA ILE A 480 -10.62 0.05 -18.42
C ILE A 480 -10.19 -0.36 -17.00
N ASN A 481 -11.13 -0.63 -16.10
CA ASN A 481 -10.81 -1.08 -14.76
C ASN A 481 -10.08 -2.43 -14.78
N VAL A 482 -10.53 -3.38 -15.59
CA VAL A 482 -9.83 -4.68 -15.78
C VAL A 482 -8.41 -4.46 -16.33
N LEU A 483 -8.25 -3.61 -17.35
CA LEU A 483 -6.92 -3.29 -17.90
C LEU A 483 -6.02 -2.64 -16.85
N ASN A 484 -6.53 -1.74 -16.03
CA ASN A 484 -5.77 -1.12 -14.94
C ASN A 484 -5.38 -2.13 -13.83
N THR A 485 -6.12 -3.24 -13.64
CA THR A 485 -5.69 -4.29 -12.69
C THR A 485 -4.47 -5.08 -13.17
N ILE A 486 -4.20 -5.10 -14.47
CA ILE A 486 -3.02 -5.75 -15.04
C ILE A 486 -1.78 -4.85 -14.90
N LEU A 487 -1.95 -3.55 -14.75
CA LEU A 487 -0.87 -2.58 -14.56
C LEU A 487 -0.38 -2.56 -13.10
N PRO A 488 0.86 -2.14 -12.81
CA PRO A 488 1.87 -1.72 -13.78
C PRO A 488 2.54 -2.91 -14.51
N ILE A 489 2.86 -2.72 -15.80
CA ILE A 489 3.66 -3.66 -16.57
C ILE A 489 5.05 -3.08 -16.78
N ARG A 490 6.09 -3.78 -16.33
CA ARG A 490 7.49 -3.36 -16.41
C ARG A 490 8.19 -4.06 -17.55
N LEU A 491 8.63 -3.31 -18.53
CA LEU A 491 9.26 -3.83 -19.75
C LEU A 491 10.76 -3.59 -19.67
N TYR A 492 11.53 -4.65 -19.55
CA TYR A 492 12.98 -4.63 -19.32
C TYR A 492 13.77 -4.71 -20.59
N PHE A 493 14.95 -4.08 -20.60
CA PHE A 493 15.86 -4.03 -21.74
C PHE A 493 17.28 -4.41 -21.33
N ASP A 494 18.01 -5.03 -22.26
CA ASP A 494 19.45 -5.20 -22.08
C ASP A 494 20.18 -3.86 -22.08
N ASN A 495 21.43 -3.86 -21.64
CA ASN A 495 22.23 -2.66 -21.53
C ASN A 495 22.30 -1.92 -22.87
N ASP A 496 22.06 -0.61 -22.81
CA ASP A 496 22.09 0.30 -23.96
C ASP A 496 21.17 -0.07 -25.15
N GLN A 497 20.20 -0.96 -24.96
CA GLN A 497 19.23 -1.34 -26.00
C GLN A 497 17.95 -0.50 -25.92
N PRO A 498 17.28 -0.25 -27.09
CA PRO A 498 17.70 -0.57 -28.47
C PRO A 498 18.72 0.42 -29.07
N ASP A 499 19.40 -0.02 -30.12
CA ASP A 499 20.33 0.77 -30.93
C ASP A 499 21.43 1.49 -30.11
N PRO A 500 22.43 0.74 -29.60
CA PRO A 500 23.46 1.28 -28.72
C PRO A 500 24.21 2.49 -29.28
N LYS A 501 24.56 3.43 -28.42
CA LYS A 501 25.41 4.60 -28.71
C LYS A 501 24.83 5.59 -29.74
N THR A 502 23.53 5.50 -30.10
CA THR A 502 22.91 6.47 -31.02
C THR A 502 22.18 7.59 -30.26
N MET A 503 22.25 8.79 -30.79
CA MET A 503 21.50 9.95 -30.30
C MET A 503 20.12 10.09 -30.99
N SER A 504 19.67 9.09 -31.76
CA SER A 504 18.31 9.05 -32.30
C SER A 504 17.31 8.64 -31.24
N ALA A 505 16.18 9.31 -31.14
CA ALA A 505 15.03 8.88 -30.34
C ALA A 505 14.14 7.85 -31.06
N LYS A 506 14.45 7.52 -32.33
CA LYS A 506 13.70 6.56 -33.15
C LYS A 506 14.44 5.24 -33.23
N THR A 507 13.69 4.15 -33.36
CA THR A 507 14.19 2.79 -33.62
C THR A 507 13.21 2.06 -34.52
N GLU A 508 13.71 1.10 -35.29
CA GLU A 508 12.88 0.14 -36.03
C GLU A 508 12.74 -1.20 -35.28
N LYS A 509 13.44 -1.34 -34.14
CA LYS A 509 13.38 -2.56 -33.32
C LYS A 509 12.02 -2.72 -32.67
N ILE A 510 11.63 -3.97 -32.45
CA ILE A 510 10.36 -4.40 -31.88
C ILE A 510 10.62 -4.98 -30.50
N TYR A 511 9.77 -4.64 -29.52
CA TYR A 511 10.02 -4.95 -28.10
C TYR A 511 10.13 -6.46 -27.81
N ASP A 512 9.27 -7.31 -28.38
CA ASP A 512 9.32 -8.78 -28.18
C ASP A 512 10.61 -9.40 -28.74
N GLU A 513 11.08 -8.94 -29.89
CA GLU A 513 12.38 -9.38 -30.46
C GLU A 513 13.54 -8.97 -29.55
N LEU A 514 13.53 -7.73 -29.02
CA LEU A 514 14.51 -7.24 -28.06
C LEU A 514 14.49 -8.06 -26.77
N THR A 515 13.31 -8.41 -26.30
CA THR A 515 13.14 -9.23 -25.09
C THR A 515 13.66 -10.64 -25.31
N LEU A 516 13.38 -11.27 -26.46
CA LEU A 516 13.93 -12.58 -26.80
C LEU A 516 15.46 -12.56 -26.88
N GLN A 517 16.04 -11.52 -27.49
CA GLN A 517 17.50 -11.32 -27.50
C GLN A 517 18.06 -11.16 -26.09
N TYR A 518 17.37 -10.43 -25.22
CA TYR A 518 17.76 -10.25 -23.82
C TYR A 518 17.70 -11.56 -23.04
N LEU A 519 16.62 -12.34 -23.21
CA LEU A 519 16.47 -13.67 -22.62
C LEU A 519 17.56 -14.65 -23.04
N ASN A 520 18.00 -14.59 -24.30
CA ASN A 520 19.12 -15.42 -24.79
C ASN A 520 20.47 -15.08 -24.14
N ARG A 521 20.58 -13.90 -23.49
CA ARG A 521 21.75 -13.48 -22.75
C ARG A 521 21.71 -13.82 -21.26
N GLU A 522 20.66 -14.49 -20.79
CA GLU A 522 20.54 -14.89 -19.37
C GLU A 522 21.79 -15.65 -18.89
N ALA A 523 22.32 -16.58 -19.70
CA ALA A 523 23.52 -17.34 -19.36
C ALA A 523 24.75 -16.43 -19.16
N ASP A 524 24.91 -15.39 -19.99
CA ASP A 524 26.00 -14.40 -19.84
C ASP A 524 25.87 -13.67 -18.51
N TYR A 525 24.64 -13.22 -18.17
CA TYR A 525 24.37 -12.53 -16.92
C TYR A 525 24.65 -13.41 -15.70
N VAL A 526 24.27 -14.70 -15.75
CA VAL A 526 24.54 -15.69 -14.70
C VAL A 526 26.04 -15.92 -14.53
N GLN A 527 26.78 -16.07 -15.64
CA GLN A 527 28.22 -16.32 -15.63
C GLN A 527 29.04 -15.16 -15.03
N GLN A 528 28.56 -13.93 -15.17
CA GLN A 528 29.24 -12.74 -14.64
C GLN A 528 29.00 -12.51 -13.15
N GLN A 529 28.17 -13.33 -12.50
CA GLN A 529 27.93 -13.19 -11.06
C GLN A 529 29.09 -13.72 -10.24
N ARG A 530 29.33 -13.10 -9.08
CA ARG A 530 30.46 -13.41 -8.19
C ARG A 530 30.17 -14.55 -7.20
N SER A 531 28.90 -14.93 -7.05
CA SER A 531 28.49 -16.02 -6.17
C SER A 531 27.29 -16.78 -6.74
N PRO A 532 27.08 -18.06 -6.34
CA PRO A 532 25.92 -18.85 -6.74
C PRO A 532 24.58 -18.21 -6.36
N GLU A 533 24.52 -17.49 -5.22
CA GLU A 533 23.33 -16.80 -4.75
C GLU A 533 22.96 -15.66 -5.70
N MET A 534 23.95 -14.86 -6.14
CA MET A 534 23.73 -13.80 -7.12
C MET A 534 23.31 -14.38 -8.48
N SER A 535 23.85 -15.52 -8.86
CA SER A 535 23.43 -16.26 -10.06
C SER A 535 21.95 -16.66 -9.98
N THR A 536 21.50 -17.15 -8.82
CA THR A 536 20.10 -17.50 -8.57
C THR A 536 19.18 -16.26 -8.64
N LEU A 537 19.60 -15.14 -8.05
CA LEU A 537 18.84 -13.90 -8.07
C LEU A 537 18.70 -13.31 -9.46
N ILE A 538 19.74 -13.40 -10.30
CA ILE A 538 19.66 -12.92 -11.68
C ILE A 538 18.80 -13.85 -12.56
N SER A 539 18.86 -15.17 -12.35
CA SER A 539 17.95 -16.11 -13.04
C SER A 539 16.50 -15.88 -12.63
N ALA A 540 16.23 -15.63 -11.33
CA ALA A 540 14.91 -15.25 -10.85
C ALA A 540 14.43 -13.94 -11.50
N PHE A 541 15.29 -12.94 -11.66
CA PHE A 541 14.96 -11.72 -12.39
C PHE A 541 14.51 -12.00 -13.83
N PHE A 542 15.21 -12.86 -14.58
CA PHE A 542 14.81 -13.21 -15.94
C PHE A 542 13.46 -13.93 -15.97
N ASN A 543 13.18 -14.81 -15.02
CA ASN A 543 11.91 -15.55 -14.95
C ASN A 543 10.75 -14.68 -14.45
N ASP A 544 10.91 -14.07 -13.27
CA ASP A 544 9.82 -13.44 -12.53
C ASP A 544 9.57 -12.00 -13.01
N SER A 545 10.57 -11.38 -13.65
CA SER A 545 10.47 -10.03 -14.17
C SER A 545 10.39 -9.98 -15.69
N VAL A 546 11.38 -10.48 -16.40
CA VAL A 546 11.42 -10.32 -17.87
C VAL A 546 10.35 -11.17 -18.56
N ARG A 547 10.33 -12.51 -18.32
CA ARG A 547 9.35 -13.43 -18.94
C ARG A 547 7.93 -13.16 -18.46
N SER A 548 7.75 -12.98 -17.16
CA SER A 548 6.43 -12.72 -16.58
C SER A 548 5.81 -11.43 -17.13
N ASN A 549 6.56 -10.32 -17.21
CA ASN A 549 6.01 -9.09 -17.77
C ASN A 549 5.80 -9.10 -19.28
N LEU A 550 6.54 -9.91 -20.05
CA LEU A 550 6.24 -10.13 -21.45
C LEU A 550 4.87 -10.82 -21.61
N SER A 551 4.60 -11.86 -20.84
CA SER A 551 3.30 -12.54 -20.83
C SER A 551 2.15 -11.60 -20.40
N ARG A 552 2.40 -10.73 -19.41
CA ARG A 552 1.43 -9.71 -18.98
C ARG A 552 1.17 -8.69 -20.09
N LEU A 553 2.19 -8.26 -20.82
CA LEU A 553 2.04 -7.35 -21.96
C LEU A 553 1.19 -7.99 -23.07
N GLU A 554 1.37 -9.28 -23.34
CA GLU A 554 0.55 -10.01 -24.31
C GLU A 554 -0.92 -10.05 -23.89
N THR A 555 -1.19 -10.41 -22.64
CA THR A 555 -2.54 -10.43 -22.07
C THR A 555 -3.19 -9.06 -22.15
N PHE A 556 -2.50 -8.02 -21.68
CA PHE A 556 -2.95 -6.63 -21.73
C PHE A 556 -3.25 -6.19 -23.17
N SER A 557 -2.36 -6.50 -24.10
CA SER A 557 -2.51 -6.12 -25.51
C SER A 557 -3.72 -6.80 -26.16
N ASN A 558 -3.98 -8.09 -25.84
CA ASN A 558 -5.13 -8.83 -26.35
C ASN A 558 -6.46 -8.23 -25.86
N LEU A 559 -6.53 -7.86 -24.58
CA LEU A 559 -7.71 -7.22 -23.98
C LEU A 559 -7.89 -5.80 -24.51
N LEU A 560 -6.81 -5.01 -24.60
CA LEU A 560 -6.85 -3.66 -25.18
C LEU A 560 -7.35 -3.70 -26.63
N GLU A 561 -6.90 -4.65 -27.43
CA GLU A 561 -7.36 -4.83 -28.79
C GLU A 561 -8.86 -5.17 -28.87
N ALA A 562 -9.34 -6.03 -27.96
CA ALA A 562 -10.76 -6.35 -27.84
C ALA A 562 -11.61 -5.12 -27.48
N MET A 563 -11.13 -4.29 -26.57
CA MET A 563 -11.78 -3.03 -26.21
C MET A 563 -11.87 -2.06 -27.38
N LEU A 564 -10.75 -1.81 -28.08
CA LEU A 564 -10.67 -0.89 -29.22
C LEU A 564 -11.48 -1.34 -30.45
N GLN A 565 -11.99 -2.58 -30.46
CA GLN A 565 -12.94 -3.05 -31.47
C GLN A 565 -14.33 -2.40 -31.35
N ARG A 566 -14.71 -2.00 -30.16
CA ARG A 566 -16.07 -1.56 -29.81
C ARG A 566 -16.10 -0.09 -29.36
N TYR A 567 -15.03 0.34 -28.69
CA TYR A 567 -14.91 1.70 -28.17
C TYR A 567 -14.46 2.65 -29.26
N SER A 568 -15.28 3.66 -29.55
CA SER A 568 -15.03 4.67 -30.58
C SER A 568 -14.36 5.96 -30.06
N GLY A 569 -14.17 6.05 -28.73
CA GLY A 569 -13.50 7.18 -28.09
C GLY A 569 -11.97 7.07 -28.14
N ARG A 570 -11.30 7.91 -27.38
CA ARG A 570 -9.84 7.94 -27.29
C ARG A 570 -9.37 7.29 -25.98
N VAL A 571 -8.30 6.52 -26.08
CA VAL A 571 -7.66 5.85 -24.94
C VAL A 571 -6.25 6.38 -24.79
N LYS A 572 -5.82 6.64 -23.55
CA LYS A 572 -4.46 7.09 -23.22
C LYS A 572 -3.79 6.08 -22.30
N ILE A 573 -2.58 5.67 -22.65
CA ILE A 573 -1.70 4.87 -21.81
C ILE A 573 -0.56 5.76 -21.33
N THR A 574 -0.38 5.84 -20.00
CA THR A 574 0.73 6.56 -19.38
C THR A 574 1.91 5.62 -19.19
N ILE A 575 3.09 6.03 -19.68
CA ILE A 575 4.32 5.26 -19.65
C ILE A 575 5.41 6.08 -18.96
N THR A 576 6.08 5.50 -17.96
CA THR A 576 7.28 6.07 -17.34
C THR A 576 8.51 5.32 -17.81
N GLY A 577 9.63 6.01 -17.99
CA GLY A 577 10.89 5.37 -18.40
C GLY A 577 12.01 5.70 -17.44
N THR A 578 12.74 4.65 -16.99
CA THR A 578 13.99 4.78 -16.23
C THR A 578 15.17 4.32 -17.06
N ALA A 579 16.34 4.89 -16.80
CA ALA A 579 17.60 4.46 -17.41
C ALA A 579 18.67 4.37 -16.32
N SER A 580 19.61 3.43 -16.48
CA SER A 580 20.74 3.27 -15.58
C SER A 580 21.65 4.52 -15.59
N PRO A 581 22.24 4.93 -14.47
CA PRO A 581 23.10 6.11 -14.36
C PRO A 581 24.41 6.06 -15.17
N LEU A 582 24.65 5.00 -15.94
CA LEU A 582 25.85 4.77 -16.74
C LEU A 582 26.11 5.77 -17.88
N ALA A 583 25.10 6.59 -18.24
CA ALA A 583 25.18 7.55 -19.34
C ALA A 583 24.72 8.94 -18.92
N GLU A 584 25.10 9.97 -19.70
CA GLU A 584 24.63 11.34 -19.46
C GLU A 584 23.11 11.45 -19.48
N SER A 585 22.53 12.30 -18.63
CA SER A 585 21.07 12.48 -18.48
C SER A 585 20.34 12.71 -19.81
N ARG A 586 20.96 13.44 -20.75
CA ARG A 586 20.40 13.67 -22.08
C ARG A 586 20.30 12.37 -22.91
N TYR A 587 21.32 11.53 -22.86
CA TYR A 587 21.31 10.25 -23.54
C TYR A 587 20.26 9.31 -22.96
N ASN A 588 20.12 9.27 -21.64
CA ASN A 588 19.15 8.44 -20.93
C ASN A 588 17.69 8.78 -21.30
N VAL A 589 17.36 10.06 -21.45
CA VAL A 589 16.04 10.50 -21.96
C VAL A 589 15.82 9.99 -23.40
N ILE A 590 16.81 10.11 -24.27
CA ILE A 590 16.74 9.63 -25.65
C ILE A 590 16.58 8.12 -25.71
N LEU A 591 17.33 7.38 -24.90
CA LEU A 591 17.24 5.92 -24.81
C LEU A 591 15.86 5.47 -24.29
N SER A 592 15.31 6.14 -23.29
CA SER A 592 13.95 5.87 -22.79
C SER A 592 12.90 6.09 -23.87
N ASN A 593 13.02 7.14 -24.67
CA ASN A 593 12.14 7.37 -25.82
C ASN A 593 12.25 6.25 -26.88
N ARG A 594 13.47 5.78 -27.19
CA ARG A 594 13.64 4.62 -28.11
C ARG A 594 12.97 3.35 -27.60
N ARG A 595 13.04 3.11 -26.29
CA ARG A 595 12.38 1.96 -25.65
C ARG A 595 10.86 2.02 -25.83
N ILE A 596 10.27 3.20 -25.71
CA ILE A 596 8.84 3.40 -25.94
C ILE A 596 8.50 3.21 -27.42
N VAL A 597 9.30 3.74 -28.34
CA VAL A 597 9.10 3.50 -29.78
C VAL A 597 9.18 2.01 -30.11
N SER A 598 10.03 1.23 -29.44
CA SER A 598 10.07 -0.23 -29.65
C SER A 598 8.79 -0.94 -29.19
N LEU A 599 8.13 -0.47 -28.13
CA LEU A 599 6.81 -0.94 -27.71
C LEU A 599 5.72 -0.53 -28.71
N GLU A 600 5.76 0.71 -29.19
CA GLU A 600 4.85 1.18 -30.25
C GLU A 600 4.98 0.34 -31.52
N ASN A 601 6.21 0.01 -31.92
CA ASN A 601 6.48 -0.88 -33.06
C ASN A 601 5.93 -2.29 -32.81
N TYR A 602 6.06 -2.84 -31.60
CA TYR A 602 5.47 -4.11 -31.21
C TYR A 602 3.95 -4.11 -31.42
N TRP A 603 3.25 -3.07 -31.00
CA TRP A 603 1.80 -2.97 -31.21
C TRP A 603 1.42 -2.75 -32.67
N LYS A 604 2.25 -2.05 -33.46
CA LYS A 604 2.03 -1.86 -34.89
C LYS A 604 2.21 -3.12 -35.72
N THR A 605 3.00 -4.07 -35.26
CA THR A 605 3.30 -5.33 -35.96
C THR A 605 2.42 -6.50 -35.55
N ARG A 606 1.60 -6.35 -34.48
CA ARG A 606 0.70 -7.42 -34.03
C ARG A 606 -0.32 -7.82 -35.08
N LEU A 607 -0.62 -9.14 -35.10
CA LEU A 607 -1.64 -9.73 -35.97
C LEU A 607 -3.00 -9.05 -35.75
N GLY A 608 -3.67 -8.68 -36.86
CA GLY A 608 -4.96 -8.02 -36.83
C GLY A 608 -4.92 -6.50 -37.04
N GLY A 609 -3.78 -5.83 -36.82
CA GLY A 609 -3.53 -4.46 -37.20
C GLY A 609 -4.35 -3.37 -36.48
N ARG A 610 -5.19 -3.73 -35.50
CA ARG A 610 -6.10 -2.78 -34.82
C ARG A 610 -5.40 -1.83 -33.90
N LEU A 611 -4.40 -2.29 -33.15
CA LEU A 611 -3.56 -1.42 -32.33
C LEU A 611 -2.79 -0.46 -33.22
N LYS A 612 -2.29 -0.92 -34.37
CA LYS A 612 -1.70 -0.05 -35.39
C LYS A 612 -2.69 1.00 -35.86
N GLU A 613 -3.89 0.60 -36.24
CA GLU A 613 -4.94 1.51 -36.69
C GLU A 613 -5.30 2.54 -35.63
N ALA A 614 -5.39 2.14 -34.36
CA ALA A 614 -5.69 3.03 -33.25
C ALA A 614 -4.56 4.02 -32.98
N LEU A 615 -3.29 3.61 -33.09
CA LEU A 615 -2.12 4.48 -33.00
C LEU A 615 -2.06 5.45 -34.16
N ASP A 616 -2.25 4.99 -35.39
CA ASP A 616 -2.20 5.81 -36.60
C ASP A 616 -3.33 6.86 -36.64
N LYS A 617 -4.51 6.53 -36.09
CA LYS A 617 -5.68 7.43 -35.98
C LYS A 617 -5.66 8.30 -34.73
N ASN A 618 -4.66 8.19 -33.86
CA ASN A 618 -4.60 8.86 -32.55
C ASN A 618 -5.83 8.57 -31.65
N THR A 619 -6.45 7.41 -31.78
CA THR A 619 -7.46 6.91 -30.83
C THR A 619 -6.82 6.16 -29.67
N LEU A 620 -5.61 5.65 -29.85
CA LEU A 620 -4.72 5.17 -28.79
C LEU A 620 -3.53 6.13 -28.67
N LEU A 621 -3.40 6.78 -27.52
CA LEU A 621 -2.33 7.74 -27.23
C LEU A 621 -1.36 7.17 -26.22
N LEU A 622 -0.07 7.39 -26.45
CA LEU A 622 0.99 7.06 -25.51
C LEU A 622 1.52 8.35 -24.89
N GLU A 623 1.32 8.53 -23.61
CA GLU A 623 1.82 9.66 -22.84
C GLU A 623 3.09 9.26 -22.11
N PHE A 624 4.21 9.88 -22.45
CA PHE A 624 5.49 9.61 -21.82
C PHE A 624 5.81 10.61 -20.71
N ILE A 625 6.08 10.09 -19.51
CA ILE A 625 6.57 10.85 -18.38
C ILE A 625 8.03 10.43 -18.14
N PRO A 626 9.03 11.25 -18.49
CA PRO A 626 10.42 10.94 -18.22
C PRO A 626 10.64 10.92 -16.69
N ALA A 627 11.02 9.76 -16.18
CA ALA A 627 11.54 9.67 -14.82
C ALA A 627 13.04 10.00 -14.92
N GLY A 628 13.44 11.20 -14.48
CA GLY A 628 14.82 11.63 -14.45
C GLY A 628 15.71 10.73 -13.56
N GLU A 629 17.02 10.95 -13.58
CA GLU A 629 18.04 10.24 -12.78
C GLU A 629 17.80 10.31 -11.27
N GLU A 630 16.99 11.23 -10.80
CA GLU A 630 16.60 11.38 -9.38
C GLU A 630 15.91 10.15 -8.78
N LYS A 631 15.54 9.16 -9.62
CA LYS A 631 14.89 7.90 -9.18
C LYS A 631 15.78 6.66 -9.34
N SER A 632 17.04 6.77 -9.76
CA SER A 632 17.93 5.61 -9.76
C SER A 632 18.28 5.23 -8.33
N ALA A 633 18.17 3.93 -8.00
CA ALA A 633 18.51 3.44 -6.68
C ALA A 633 19.99 3.77 -6.38
N ALA A 634 20.27 4.29 -5.19
CA ALA A 634 21.60 4.68 -4.72
C ALA A 634 22.66 3.54 -4.75
N ASN A 635 22.25 2.32 -5.11
CA ASN A 635 23.06 1.10 -5.11
C ASN A 635 23.48 0.63 -6.52
N VAL A 636 23.14 1.37 -7.58
CA VAL A 636 23.56 1.01 -8.95
C VAL A 636 24.91 1.65 -9.24
N SER A 637 25.92 0.81 -9.48
CA SER A 637 27.27 1.28 -9.80
C SER A 637 27.32 1.87 -11.21
N ASP A 638 27.98 3.01 -11.37
CA ASP A 638 28.31 3.66 -12.64
C ASP A 638 29.75 3.34 -13.12
N ASP A 639 30.47 2.47 -12.40
CA ASP A 639 31.86 2.13 -12.75
C ASP A 639 31.93 1.18 -13.96
N LEU A 640 32.26 1.72 -15.10
CA LEU A 640 32.45 0.97 -16.35
C LEU A 640 33.61 -0.05 -16.30
N ARG A 641 34.49 0.01 -15.29
CA ARG A 641 35.57 -0.97 -15.10
C ARG A 641 35.08 -2.22 -14.36
N ASP A 642 33.96 -2.15 -13.65
CA ASP A 642 33.35 -3.29 -12.96
C ASP A 642 31.99 -3.60 -13.58
N LEU A 643 32.01 -4.23 -14.76
CA LEU A 643 30.79 -4.60 -15.51
C LEU A 643 29.89 -5.55 -14.73
N SER A 644 30.43 -6.33 -13.79
CA SER A 644 29.64 -7.23 -12.95
C SER A 644 28.66 -6.48 -12.05
N LYS A 645 29.00 -5.25 -11.65
CA LYS A 645 28.15 -4.38 -10.83
C LYS A 645 27.34 -3.37 -11.65
N SER A 646 27.91 -2.83 -12.72
CA SER A 646 27.30 -1.74 -13.48
C SER A 646 26.41 -2.22 -14.63
N VAL A 647 26.67 -3.41 -15.19
CA VAL A 647 25.89 -3.97 -16.32
C VAL A 647 25.15 -5.24 -15.94
N TYR A 648 25.85 -6.21 -15.35
CA TYR A 648 25.36 -7.56 -15.15
C TYR A 648 24.68 -7.77 -13.79
N SER A 649 24.69 -6.78 -12.88
CA SER A 649 23.97 -6.89 -11.62
C SER A 649 22.45 -6.84 -11.82
N ARG A 650 21.73 -7.48 -10.93
CA ARG A 650 20.26 -7.45 -10.87
C ARG A 650 19.74 -6.03 -10.69
N GLU A 651 20.40 -5.24 -9.86
CA GLU A 651 20.06 -3.84 -9.56
C GLU A 651 20.13 -2.99 -10.83
N ALA A 652 21.24 -3.09 -11.59
CA ALA A 652 21.39 -2.38 -12.85
C ALA A 652 20.36 -2.86 -13.92
N ALA A 653 20.04 -4.16 -13.93
CA ALA A 653 19.04 -4.72 -14.84
C ALA A 653 17.61 -4.21 -14.52
N LEU A 654 17.29 -4.06 -13.25
CA LEU A 654 15.99 -3.53 -12.80
C LEU A 654 15.77 -2.06 -13.21
N GLU A 655 16.81 -1.24 -13.32
CA GLU A 655 16.70 0.17 -13.71
C GLU A 655 16.49 0.37 -15.22
N ARG A 656 16.78 -0.62 -16.05
CA ARG A 656 16.69 -0.54 -17.51
C ARG A 656 15.31 -0.95 -18.02
N ARG A 657 14.29 -0.14 -17.70
CA ARG A 657 12.90 -0.46 -18.03
C ARG A 657 12.09 0.76 -18.48
N ILE A 658 10.99 0.47 -19.12
CA ILE A 658 9.83 1.35 -19.19
C ILE A 658 8.68 0.69 -18.42
N GLU A 659 7.75 1.46 -17.92
CA GLU A 659 6.64 0.97 -17.10
C GLU A 659 5.33 1.58 -17.60
N LEU A 660 4.38 0.74 -18.00
CA LEU A 660 3.01 1.16 -18.28
C LEU A 660 2.32 1.29 -16.93
N THR A 661 1.86 2.48 -16.58
CA THR A 661 1.39 2.80 -15.21
C THR A 661 -0.11 2.97 -15.10
N SER A 662 -0.76 3.50 -16.12
CA SER A 662 -2.22 3.63 -16.18
C SER A 662 -2.76 3.59 -17.60
N ILE A 663 -4.05 3.28 -17.72
CA ILE A 663 -4.83 3.44 -18.95
C ILE A 663 -6.12 4.18 -18.62
N ASP A 664 -6.45 5.19 -19.44
CA ASP A 664 -7.55 6.11 -19.21
C ASP A 664 -8.37 6.32 -20.48
N LEU A 665 -9.70 6.51 -20.33
CA LEU A 665 -10.55 7.02 -21.41
C LEU A 665 -10.38 8.54 -21.50
N ILE A 666 -10.22 9.03 -22.72
CA ILE A 666 -10.20 10.48 -22.99
C ILE A 666 -11.47 10.83 -23.77
N PRO A 667 -12.18 11.90 -23.36
CA PRO A 667 -13.38 12.36 -24.04
C PRO A 667 -13.14 12.76 -25.50
#